data_ab43fc70b5438964876be88ee02fd8ac
#
_entry.id   ab43fc70b5438964876be88ee02fd8ac
#
_cell.length_a   1.000
_cell.length_b   1.000
_cell.length_c   1.000
_cell.angle_alpha   90.00
_cell.angle_beta   90.00
_cell.angle_gamma   90.00
#
_symmetry.space_group_name_H-M   'P 1'
#
loop_
_entity.id
_entity.type
_entity.pdbx_description
1 polymer ?
#
loop_
_entity_poly.entity_id
_entity_poly.type
_entity_poly.pdbx_seq_one_letter_code
_entity_poly.pdbx_strand_id
1 'polypeptide(L)'
;MYNFLFYIIFGFYSIKFISLLYRYFSIDNIIKHTYIYNLSFEDGSVDRNIMNFNSNDVLLCITTGGDNILNYLIDNVKKIHTADINIHQNFLLETKMSMMKVFSRDELFKVLNSRNKNSEGYKLFLDNLERIKENMSPPGKIWLDENKTEFSHFIESGSVKYTAKIMNFIFWYYGFSGIFQCNSIQEQIQFYHKNDIEKKIKKIINFCCNSIILFFCKAVVGVPKKQLELFNNLNDFLIDFFKYLIFNTELKKNYFFYPYCNGSFSEECCPDYLKEENYLKVRDRLHRITIHTDFIENVCKKVSENGDTVTKAILLDHMDWLEEGQIMKEWEIYKKYCDKDCIYLWRSASKKKYIGCLNELDYIKHYVLDHKKEKFIKDEDNFFDRIGSYYSTFIAKIPPNNIMMNSINPVYNIAFKEKLYIFYEMMSAPYKTNKNICSHEDKLNQFYKSQAALYDAYRQNMLHGKKKLIPSIPFNNDDTLLILAGGTGDILDHMPYANKFKKIVLVDLCGELLKIAREKRGSIPNLNIVHHDATTFISEEKFDKIIITYSLTMIPCWMKAVDIIKKNLKYGGYLGVSDFTVSDSNIFEKINGNLYKNIFKKDGVFLNENHIKVLDTTFERVNCYIEYGGFPLTPSLFKCPYYYGLWKNIKNINKYD
;
A
#
# COMPACT_ATOMS: atom_id res chain seq x y z
N MET A 1 20.55 -15.21 42.06
CA MET A 1 21.12 -13.94 41.55
C MET A 1 21.98 -14.15 40.28
N TYR A 2 22.99 -15.08 40.28
CA TYR A 2 23.83 -15.34 39.10
C TYR A 2 23.07 -15.82 37.85
N ASN A 3 22.08 -16.72 37.99
CA ASN A 3 21.26 -17.16 36.85
C ASN A 3 20.40 -16.06 36.26
N PHE A 4 19.88 -15.16 37.11
CA PHE A 4 19.07 -14.03 36.65
C PHE A 4 19.92 -13.00 35.90
N LEU A 5 21.14 -12.73 36.37
CA LEU A 5 22.12 -11.85 35.67
C LEU A 5 22.55 -12.46 34.34
N PHE A 6 22.76 -13.79 34.29
CA PHE A 6 23.07 -14.51 33.06
C PHE A 6 21.95 -14.39 32.01
N TYR A 7 20.68 -14.56 32.41
CA TYR A 7 19.55 -14.38 31.47
C TYR A 7 19.38 -12.95 30.99
N ILE A 8 19.66 -11.95 31.82
CA ILE A 8 19.63 -10.53 31.41
C ILE A 8 20.77 -10.24 30.43
N ILE A 9 21.97 -10.68 30.72
CA ILE A 9 23.16 -10.46 29.87
C ILE A 9 22.97 -11.22 28.54
N PHE A 10 22.55 -12.49 28.59
CA PHE A 10 22.27 -13.28 27.41
C PHE A 10 21.14 -12.67 26.57
N GLY A 11 20.05 -12.22 27.21
CA GLY A 11 18.97 -11.51 26.56
C GLY A 11 19.43 -10.21 25.87
N PHE A 12 20.27 -9.43 26.56
CA PHE A 12 20.82 -8.18 26.00
C PHE A 12 21.75 -8.41 24.80
N TYR A 13 22.63 -9.41 24.87
CA TYR A 13 23.48 -9.80 23.73
C TYR A 13 22.69 -10.42 22.60
N SER A 14 21.66 -11.20 22.90
CA SER A 14 20.74 -11.73 21.87
C SER A 14 20.00 -10.64 21.16
N ILE A 15 19.48 -9.64 21.87
CA ILE A 15 18.80 -8.47 21.28
C ILE A 15 19.78 -7.63 20.43
N LYS A 16 21.02 -7.42 20.91
CA LYS A 16 22.06 -6.73 20.14
C LYS A 16 22.43 -7.50 18.87
N PHE A 17 22.59 -8.81 18.96
CA PHE A 17 22.89 -9.68 17.83
C PHE A 17 21.73 -9.70 16.82
N ILE A 18 20.49 -9.80 17.28
CA ILE A 18 19.27 -9.71 16.45
C ILE A 18 19.18 -8.34 15.78
N SER A 19 19.47 -7.25 16.51
CA SER A 19 19.48 -5.89 15.94
C SER A 19 20.58 -5.72 14.87
N LEU A 20 21.73 -6.35 15.06
CA LEU A 20 22.83 -6.33 14.09
C LEU A 20 22.50 -7.13 12.84
N LEU A 21 21.90 -8.30 12.99
CA LEU A 21 21.37 -9.09 11.88
C LEU A 21 20.26 -8.34 11.14
N TYR A 22 19.33 -7.70 11.86
CA TYR A 22 18.27 -6.89 11.24
C TYR A 22 18.84 -5.73 10.42
N ARG A 23 19.82 -4.99 10.95
CA ARG A 23 20.51 -3.93 10.20
C ARG A 23 21.24 -4.46 8.98
N TYR A 24 21.89 -5.61 9.08
CA TYR A 24 22.62 -6.22 7.97
C TYR A 24 21.69 -6.68 6.86
N PHE A 25 20.51 -7.24 7.20
CA PHE A 25 19.48 -7.69 6.26
C PHE A 25 18.36 -6.67 6.01
N SER A 26 18.52 -5.41 6.45
CA SER A 26 17.52 -4.38 6.12
C SER A 26 17.51 -4.10 4.61
N ILE A 27 16.34 -3.81 4.06
CA ILE A 27 16.18 -3.42 2.64
C ILE A 27 17.12 -2.27 2.30
N ASP A 28 17.21 -1.25 3.14
CA ASP A 28 18.10 -0.08 2.93
C ASP A 28 19.57 -0.47 2.80
N ASN A 29 20.01 -1.50 3.53
CA ASN A 29 21.38 -1.98 3.45
C ASN A 29 21.58 -2.88 2.21
N ILE A 30 20.60 -3.71 1.89
CA ILE A 30 20.65 -4.58 0.69
C ILE A 30 20.71 -3.72 -0.57
N ILE A 31 19.84 -2.71 -0.70
CA ILE A 31 19.79 -1.79 -1.85
C ILE A 31 21.14 -1.07 -2.06
N LYS A 32 21.87 -0.79 -0.99
CA LYS A 32 23.20 -0.13 -1.07
C LYS A 32 24.32 -1.02 -1.60
N HIS A 33 24.18 -2.34 -1.49
CA HIS A 33 25.30 -3.25 -1.70
C HIS A 33 25.06 -4.33 -2.75
N THR A 34 23.79 -4.62 -3.12
CA THR A 34 23.48 -5.66 -4.09
C THR A 34 22.09 -5.49 -4.71
N TYR A 35 21.83 -6.22 -5.77
CA TYR A 35 20.46 -6.38 -6.28
C TYR A 35 19.67 -7.40 -5.44
N ILE A 36 18.37 -7.21 -5.39
CA ILE A 36 17.45 -8.09 -4.65
C ILE A 36 17.08 -9.28 -5.53
N TYR A 37 16.52 -8.99 -6.72
CA TYR A 37 15.92 -9.95 -7.62
C TYR A 37 16.83 -10.22 -8.82
N ASN A 38 17.17 -11.49 -9.03
CA ASN A 38 17.86 -11.94 -10.26
C ASN A 38 16.90 -12.13 -11.44
N LEU A 39 15.63 -12.43 -11.16
CA LEU A 39 14.51 -12.50 -12.10
C LEU A 39 13.37 -11.60 -11.62
N SER A 40 12.59 -11.06 -12.56
CA SER A 40 11.33 -10.37 -12.22
C SER A 40 10.33 -11.37 -11.65
N PHE A 41 9.63 -11.01 -10.58
CA PHE A 41 8.71 -11.90 -9.87
C PHE A 41 7.25 -11.49 -10.06
N GLU A 42 6.94 -10.92 -11.22
CA GLU A 42 5.61 -10.63 -11.75
C GLU A 42 5.46 -11.26 -13.12
N ASP A 43 4.26 -11.78 -13.43
CA ASP A 43 4.01 -12.43 -14.73
C ASP A 43 3.82 -11.39 -15.84
N GLY A 44 4.90 -11.09 -16.55
CA GLY A 44 4.90 -10.15 -17.68
C GLY A 44 4.02 -10.56 -18.85
N SER A 45 3.63 -11.84 -18.95
CA SER A 45 2.65 -12.26 -19.97
C SER A 45 1.26 -11.77 -19.67
N VAL A 46 0.92 -11.66 -18.38
CA VAL A 46 -0.33 -11.04 -17.91
C VAL A 46 -0.37 -9.57 -18.32
N ASP A 47 0.73 -8.83 -18.06
CA ASP A 47 0.81 -7.41 -18.41
C ASP A 47 0.63 -7.20 -19.90
N ARG A 48 1.35 -7.97 -20.73
CA ARG A 48 1.26 -7.91 -22.19
C ARG A 48 -0.14 -8.19 -22.72
N ASN A 49 -0.77 -9.23 -22.22
CA ASN A 49 -2.12 -9.64 -22.63
C ASN A 49 -3.18 -8.61 -22.27
N ILE A 50 -3.09 -8.03 -21.06
CA ILE A 50 -4.10 -7.10 -20.56
C ILE A 50 -3.89 -5.69 -21.11
N MET A 51 -2.64 -5.23 -21.18
CA MET A 51 -2.31 -3.89 -21.64
C MET A 51 -2.33 -3.78 -23.15
N ASN A 52 -2.25 -4.89 -23.89
CA ASN A 52 -2.27 -4.95 -25.36
C ASN A 52 -1.30 -3.94 -25.98
N PHE A 53 0.01 -4.14 -25.73
CA PHE A 53 1.08 -3.23 -26.17
C PHE A 53 1.17 -3.18 -27.70
N ASN A 54 1.53 -2.01 -28.23
CA ASN A 54 1.70 -1.78 -29.66
C ASN A 54 2.87 -0.81 -29.97
N SER A 55 3.13 -0.61 -31.26
CA SER A 55 4.29 0.17 -31.74
C SER A 55 4.24 1.68 -31.46
N ASN A 56 3.13 2.21 -30.96
CA ASN A 56 3.00 3.61 -30.56
C ASN A 56 3.24 3.80 -29.06
N ASP A 57 3.26 2.73 -28.29
CA ASP A 57 3.34 2.81 -26.84
C ASP A 57 4.73 3.20 -26.34
N VAL A 58 4.75 4.18 -25.46
CA VAL A 58 5.90 4.55 -24.63
C VAL A 58 5.58 4.06 -23.21
N LEU A 59 6.35 3.07 -22.75
CA LEU A 59 6.13 2.46 -21.43
C LEU A 59 6.97 3.12 -20.36
N LEU A 60 6.39 3.25 -19.17
CA LEU A 60 7.08 3.57 -17.92
C LEU A 60 6.94 2.37 -16.97
N CYS A 61 8.05 1.79 -16.53
CA CYS A 61 8.07 0.53 -15.80
C CYS A 61 9.06 0.55 -14.64
N ILE A 62 8.85 -0.29 -13.63
CA ILE A 62 9.85 -0.58 -12.59
C ILE A 62 10.79 -1.68 -13.10
N THR A 63 12.11 -1.52 -12.88
CA THR A 63 13.14 -2.41 -13.45
C THR A 63 13.10 -3.82 -12.89
N THR A 64 13.04 -3.97 -11.57
CA THR A 64 13.15 -5.28 -10.86
C THR A 64 14.29 -6.14 -11.39
N GLY A 65 14.07 -7.42 -11.71
CA GLY A 65 15.04 -8.31 -12.34
C GLY A 65 15.36 -7.99 -13.82
N GLY A 66 14.55 -7.12 -14.45
CA GLY A 66 14.70 -6.71 -15.85
C GLY A 66 14.05 -7.65 -16.87
N ASP A 67 13.60 -8.84 -16.45
CA ASP A 67 13.06 -9.83 -17.41
C ASP A 67 11.76 -9.37 -18.06
N ASN A 68 10.90 -8.68 -17.29
CA ASN A 68 9.66 -8.13 -17.82
C ASN A 68 9.92 -7.00 -18.81
N ILE A 69 10.94 -6.18 -18.57
CA ILE A 69 11.35 -5.13 -19.50
C ILE A 69 11.76 -5.73 -20.86
N LEU A 70 12.52 -6.83 -20.82
CA LEU A 70 12.91 -7.56 -22.03
C LEU A 70 11.70 -8.25 -22.69
N ASN A 71 10.79 -8.83 -21.90
CA ASN A 71 9.57 -9.46 -22.41
C ASN A 71 8.64 -8.44 -23.12
N TYR A 72 8.55 -7.19 -22.67
CA TYR A 72 7.69 -6.18 -23.28
C TYR A 72 8.18 -5.76 -24.68
N LEU A 73 9.47 -5.92 -24.99
CA LEU A 73 9.98 -5.68 -26.35
C LEU A 73 9.43 -6.67 -27.39
N ILE A 74 8.90 -7.82 -26.98
CA ILE A 74 8.27 -8.79 -27.89
C ILE A 74 7.13 -8.14 -28.68
N ASP A 75 6.36 -7.24 -28.05
CA ASP A 75 5.18 -6.60 -28.63
C ASP A 75 5.49 -5.34 -29.47
N ASN A 76 6.76 -5.15 -29.82
CA ASN A 76 7.20 -4.08 -30.70
C ASN A 76 6.89 -2.64 -30.19
N VAL A 77 6.88 -2.42 -28.88
CA VAL A 77 6.66 -1.09 -28.29
C VAL A 77 7.64 -0.03 -28.80
N LYS A 78 7.22 1.21 -28.86
CA LYS A 78 8.03 2.33 -29.36
C LYS A 78 9.26 2.56 -28.48
N LYS A 79 9.06 2.65 -27.16
CA LYS A 79 10.11 2.93 -26.18
C LYS A 79 9.74 2.43 -24.81
N ILE A 80 10.73 2.08 -23.99
CA ILE A 80 10.56 1.71 -22.59
C ILE A 80 11.50 2.55 -21.75
N HIS A 81 10.92 3.31 -20.81
CA HIS A 81 11.65 3.94 -19.71
C HIS A 81 11.46 3.08 -18.47
N THR A 82 12.57 2.57 -17.94
CA THR A 82 12.54 1.76 -16.72
C THR A 82 13.25 2.47 -15.59
N ALA A 83 12.71 2.37 -14.38
CA ALA A 83 13.17 3.06 -13.18
C ALA A 83 13.36 2.09 -12.02
N ASP A 84 14.47 2.22 -11.31
CA ASP A 84 14.67 1.60 -10.01
C ASP A 84 15.59 2.47 -9.16
N ILE A 85 15.27 2.62 -7.88
CA ILE A 85 16.13 3.32 -6.92
C ILE A 85 17.38 2.50 -6.58
N ASN A 86 17.30 1.17 -6.73
CA ASN A 86 18.41 0.27 -6.55
C ASN A 86 19.26 0.22 -7.84
N ILE A 87 20.35 0.93 -7.85
CA ILE A 87 21.27 0.98 -9.00
C ILE A 87 21.77 -0.40 -9.43
N HIS A 88 21.88 -1.35 -8.51
CA HIS A 88 22.33 -2.71 -8.81
C HIS A 88 21.30 -3.49 -9.64
N GLN A 89 19.99 -3.23 -9.48
CA GLN A 89 18.95 -3.80 -10.36
C GLN A 89 19.10 -3.26 -11.79
N ASN A 90 19.38 -1.96 -11.90
CA ASN A 90 19.59 -1.31 -13.20
C ASN A 90 20.85 -1.85 -13.89
N PHE A 91 21.95 -2.06 -13.18
CA PHE A 91 23.15 -2.67 -13.74
C PHE A 91 22.96 -4.15 -14.12
N LEU A 92 22.11 -4.87 -13.38
CA LEU A 92 21.74 -6.23 -13.76
C LEU A 92 21.01 -6.25 -15.11
N LEU A 93 20.02 -5.37 -15.32
CA LEU A 93 19.33 -5.23 -16.60
C LEU A 93 20.31 -4.82 -17.70
N GLU A 94 21.17 -3.85 -17.47
CA GLU A 94 22.19 -3.41 -18.40
C GLU A 94 23.12 -4.56 -18.80
N THR A 95 23.50 -5.41 -17.84
CA THR A 95 24.32 -6.62 -18.11
C THR A 95 23.56 -7.64 -18.94
N LYS A 96 22.28 -7.92 -18.64
CA LYS A 96 21.45 -8.81 -19.46
C LYS A 96 21.34 -8.32 -20.90
N MET A 97 21.08 -7.01 -21.09
CA MET A 97 21.04 -6.39 -22.43
C MET A 97 22.35 -6.51 -23.16
N SER A 98 23.48 -6.29 -22.47
CA SER A 98 24.83 -6.37 -23.06
C SER A 98 25.19 -7.80 -23.43
N MET A 99 24.83 -8.78 -22.59
CA MET A 99 25.00 -10.20 -22.92
C MET A 99 24.17 -10.60 -24.16
N MET A 100 22.93 -10.11 -24.29
CA MET A 100 22.10 -10.38 -25.49
C MET A 100 22.69 -9.81 -26.77
N LYS A 101 23.47 -8.73 -26.74
CA LYS A 101 24.17 -8.17 -27.88
C LYS A 101 25.39 -9.03 -28.30
N VAL A 102 26.03 -9.66 -27.31
CA VAL A 102 27.28 -10.42 -27.51
C VAL A 102 27.03 -11.88 -27.86
N PHE A 103 26.06 -12.50 -27.21
CA PHE A 103 25.80 -13.94 -27.29
C PHE A 103 24.68 -14.28 -28.28
N SER A 104 24.77 -15.46 -28.88
CA SER A 104 23.62 -16.15 -29.43
C SER A 104 22.66 -16.56 -28.30
N ARG A 105 21.45 -16.97 -28.68
CA ARG A 105 20.46 -17.47 -27.73
C ARG A 105 20.99 -18.64 -26.90
N ASP A 106 21.59 -19.62 -27.54
CA ASP A 106 22.08 -20.83 -26.87
C ASP A 106 23.28 -20.55 -25.97
N GLU A 107 24.18 -19.65 -26.39
CA GLU A 107 25.28 -19.19 -25.54
C GLU A 107 24.77 -18.48 -24.30
N LEU A 108 23.81 -17.54 -24.43
CA LEU A 108 23.21 -16.84 -23.28
C LEU A 108 22.50 -17.82 -22.36
N PHE A 109 21.78 -18.80 -22.92
CA PHE A 109 21.11 -19.84 -22.17
C PHE A 109 22.09 -20.68 -21.33
N LYS A 110 23.27 -21.04 -21.91
CA LYS A 110 24.36 -21.71 -21.17
C LYS A 110 24.90 -20.83 -20.04
N VAL A 111 25.08 -19.52 -20.26
CA VAL A 111 25.57 -18.56 -19.27
C VAL A 111 24.61 -18.50 -18.09
N LEU A 112 23.32 -18.25 -18.35
CA LEU A 112 22.30 -18.13 -17.30
C LEU A 112 22.03 -19.43 -16.55
N ASN A 113 22.36 -20.58 -17.14
CA ASN A 113 22.25 -21.91 -16.53
C ASN A 113 23.55 -22.35 -15.80
N SER A 114 24.52 -21.48 -15.64
CA SER A 114 25.73 -21.78 -14.88
C SER A 114 25.43 -22.09 -13.43
N ARG A 115 25.97 -23.20 -12.91
CA ARG A 115 25.73 -23.68 -11.53
C ARG A 115 26.92 -23.54 -10.59
N ASN A 116 28.10 -23.29 -11.15
CA ASN A 116 29.36 -23.10 -10.41
C ASN A 116 30.42 -22.48 -11.32
N LYS A 117 31.57 -22.13 -10.73
CA LYS A 117 32.68 -21.50 -11.42
C LYS A 117 33.33 -22.39 -12.52
N ASN A 118 33.09 -23.69 -12.53
CA ASN A 118 33.63 -24.61 -13.53
C ASN A 118 32.65 -24.86 -14.69
N SER A 119 31.43 -24.31 -14.63
CA SER A 119 30.42 -24.44 -15.68
C SER A 119 30.93 -23.87 -17.01
N GLU A 120 30.63 -24.54 -18.14
CA GLU A 120 30.94 -24.07 -19.47
C GLU A 120 30.38 -22.65 -19.72
N GLY A 121 29.14 -22.40 -19.30
CA GLY A 121 28.52 -21.10 -19.47
C GLY A 121 29.26 -19.98 -18.72
N TYR A 122 29.77 -20.23 -17.52
CA TYR A 122 30.53 -19.22 -16.76
C TYR A 122 31.91 -18.97 -17.43
N LYS A 123 32.58 -19.99 -17.97
CA LYS A 123 33.81 -19.80 -18.73
C LYS A 123 33.53 -18.94 -19.94
N LEU A 124 32.49 -19.31 -20.72
CA LEU A 124 32.05 -18.54 -21.89
C LEU A 124 31.75 -17.08 -21.54
N PHE A 125 31.13 -16.81 -20.41
CA PHE A 125 30.89 -15.47 -19.91
C PHE A 125 32.21 -14.71 -19.63
N LEU A 126 33.17 -15.35 -18.95
CA LEU A 126 34.46 -14.73 -18.64
C LEU A 126 35.29 -14.47 -19.91
N ASP A 127 35.30 -15.39 -20.88
CA ASP A 127 35.99 -15.25 -22.14
C ASP A 127 35.48 -14.08 -23.00
N ASN A 128 34.22 -13.68 -22.79
CA ASN A 128 33.58 -12.57 -23.48
C ASN A 128 33.33 -11.33 -22.57
N LEU A 129 33.92 -11.29 -21.38
CA LEU A 129 33.63 -10.25 -20.39
C LEU A 129 33.91 -8.84 -20.93
N GLU A 130 35.03 -8.62 -21.61
CA GLU A 130 35.36 -7.30 -22.17
C GLU A 130 34.38 -6.89 -23.28
N ARG A 131 33.96 -7.82 -24.17
CA ARG A 131 32.95 -7.53 -25.19
C ARG A 131 31.59 -7.17 -24.58
N ILE A 132 31.20 -7.78 -23.42
CA ILE A 132 29.99 -7.42 -22.67
C ILE A 132 30.15 -6.01 -22.14
N LYS A 133 31.29 -5.69 -21.52
CA LYS A 133 31.58 -4.38 -20.95
C LYS A 133 31.58 -3.26 -21.98
N GLU A 134 32.02 -3.52 -23.22
CA GLU A 134 31.96 -2.52 -24.31
C GLU A 134 30.56 -1.94 -24.53
N ASN A 135 29.52 -2.73 -24.24
CA ASN A 135 28.12 -2.35 -24.38
C ASN A 135 27.49 -1.74 -23.10
N MET A 136 28.28 -1.46 -22.07
CA MET A 136 27.83 -0.98 -20.77
C MET A 136 28.31 0.44 -20.49
N SER A 137 27.57 1.12 -19.64
CA SER A 137 27.97 2.41 -19.07
C SER A 137 29.24 2.28 -18.21
N PRO A 138 30.06 3.35 -18.06
CA PRO A 138 31.26 3.28 -17.23
C PRO A 138 31.03 2.78 -15.80
N PRO A 139 29.99 3.21 -15.07
CA PRO A 139 29.69 2.63 -13.74
C PRO A 139 29.26 1.16 -13.81
N GLY A 140 28.50 0.77 -14.84
CA GLY A 140 28.08 -0.62 -15.07
C GLY A 140 29.26 -1.58 -15.31
N LYS A 141 30.33 -1.11 -16.00
CA LYS A 141 31.58 -1.89 -16.19
C LYS A 141 32.23 -2.23 -14.86
N ILE A 142 32.38 -1.23 -13.99
CA ILE A 142 32.97 -1.40 -12.67
C ILE A 142 32.12 -2.37 -11.84
N TRP A 143 30.81 -2.16 -11.83
CA TRP A 143 29.88 -3.04 -11.13
C TRP A 143 29.98 -4.49 -11.63
N LEU A 144 30.06 -4.72 -12.92
CA LEU A 144 30.17 -6.07 -13.51
C LEU A 144 31.48 -6.75 -13.07
N ASP A 145 32.61 -6.03 -13.03
CA ASP A 145 33.88 -6.57 -12.56
C ASP A 145 33.82 -7.04 -11.11
N GLU A 146 33.11 -6.28 -10.25
CA GLU A 146 32.91 -6.61 -8.84
C GLU A 146 31.93 -7.77 -8.63
N ASN A 147 30.93 -7.91 -9.50
CA ASN A 147 29.82 -8.85 -9.35
C ASN A 147 29.84 -10.04 -10.32
N LYS A 148 30.87 -10.17 -11.17
CA LYS A 148 30.97 -11.24 -12.19
C LYS A 148 30.84 -12.65 -11.63
N THR A 149 31.19 -12.87 -10.37
CA THR A 149 31.06 -14.18 -9.73
C THR A 149 29.61 -14.60 -9.49
N GLU A 150 28.65 -13.68 -9.43
CA GLU A 150 27.22 -14.00 -9.34
C GLU A 150 26.72 -14.75 -10.57
N PHE A 151 27.33 -14.54 -11.75
CA PHE A 151 26.99 -15.24 -12.99
C PHE A 151 27.51 -16.70 -13.05
N SER A 152 28.35 -17.11 -12.09
CA SER A 152 28.72 -18.53 -11.95
C SER A 152 27.58 -19.41 -11.39
N HIS A 153 26.53 -18.80 -10.84
CA HIS A 153 25.35 -19.46 -10.28
C HIS A 153 24.15 -18.51 -10.33
N PHE A 154 23.86 -18.03 -11.53
CA PHE A 154 22.89 -16.94 -11.75
C PHE A 154 21.52 -17.15 -11.12
N ILE A 155 20.95 -18.37 -11.19
CA ILE A 155 19.66 -18.70 -10.57
C ILE A 155 19.68 -18.51 -9.04
N GLU A 156 20.83 -18.72 -8.41
CA GLU A 156 21.05 -18.53 -6.99
C GLU A 156 21.86 -17.26 -6.71
N SER A 157 21.55 -16.15 -7.40
CA SER A 157 22.24 -14.87 -7.23
C SER A 157 21.34 -13.79 -6.64
N GLY A 158 21.92 -12.63 -6.25
CA GLY A 158 21.19 -11.59 -5.56
C GLY A 158 20.78 -11.95 -4.13
N SER A 159 20.02 -11.11 -3.44
CA SER A 159 19.58 -11.42 -2.07
C SER A 159 18.49 -12.49 -2.01
N VAL A 160 17.74 -12.71 -3.09
CA VAL A 160 16.72 -13.78 -3.19
C VAL A 160 17.30 -15.18 -3.05
N LYS A 161 18.62 -15.37 -3.26
CA LYS A 161 19.32 -16.65 -3.07
C LYS A 161 19.12 -17.29 -1.71
N TYR A 162 19.01 -16.47 -0.66
CA TYR A 162 18.80 -16.99 0.69
C TYR A 162 17.40 -17.62 0.84
N THR A 163 16.39 -16.96 0.27
CA THR A 163 15.02 -17.51 0.25
C THR A 163 14.94 -18.78 -0.58
N ALA A 164 15.57 -18.80 -1.76
CA ALA A 164 15.61 -19.99 -2.62
C ALA A 164 16.27 -21.19 -1.90
N LYS A 165 17.41 -20.97 -1.24
CA LYS A 165 18.10 -22.04 -0.47
C LYS A 165 17.27 -22.59 0.67
N ILE A 166 16.58 -21.72 1.42
CA ILE A 166 15.68 -22.14 2.50
C ILE A 166 14.52 -22.96 1.95
N MET A 167 13.90 -22.49 0.85
CA MET A 167 12.78 -23.19 0.22
C MET A 167 13.21 -24.54 -0.35
N ASN A 168 14.38 -24.62 -1.00
CA ASN A 168 14.94 -25.87 -1.52
C ASN A 168 15.22 -26.87 -0.40
N PHE A 169 15.79 -26.42 0.72
CA PHE A 169 15.98 -27.27 1.89
C PHE A 169 14.65 -27.79 2.44
N ILE A 170 13.64 -26.93 2.57
CA ILE A 170 12.30 -27.32 3.02
C ILE A 170 11.69 -28.34 2.06
N PHE A 171 11.75 -28.11 0.75
CA PHE A 171 11.19 -29.01 -0.26
C PHE A 171 11.88 -30.38 -0.25
N TRP A 172 13.21 -30.38 -0.12
CA TRP A 172 13.98 -31.61 0.02
C TRP A 172 13.61 -32.37 1.31
N TYR A 173 13.64 -31.68 2.45
CA TYR A 173 13.39 -32.30 3.77
C TYR A 173 11.98 -32.92 3.90
N TYR A 174 10.97 -32.26 3.35
CA TYR A 174 9.59 -32.73 3.37
C TYR A 174 9.20 -33.60 2.18
N GLY A 175 10.11 -33.88 1.24
CA GLY A 175 9.86 -34.69 0.06
C GLY A 175 8.98 -34.05 -1.00
N PHE A 176 8.95 -32.71 -1.08
CA PHE A 176 8.14 -31.98 -2.07
C PHE A 176 8.79 -31.89 -3.45
N SER A 177 10.10 -32.10 -3.56
CA SER A 177 10.86 -31.89 -4.81
C SER A 177 10.30 -32.71 -5.99
N GLY A 178 9.67 -33.86 -5.73
CA GLY A 178 9.04 -34.69 -6.75
C GLY A 178 7.88 -34.01 -7.50
N ILE A 179 7.26 -32.97 -6.93
CA ILE A 179 6.15 -32.26 -7.59
C ILE A 179 6.60 -31.54 -8.88
N PHE A 180 7.87 -31.08 -8.94
CA PHE A 180 8.44 -30.44 -10.11
C PHE A 180 8.80 -31.40 -11.24
N GLN A 181 8.65 -32.71 -11.00
CA GLN A 181 8.84 -33.75 -12.02
C GLN A 181 7.51 -34.19 -12.65
N CYS A 182 6.37 -33.76 -12.09
CA CYS A 182 5.06 -34.05 -12.65
C CYS A 182 4.88 -33.37 -14.00
N ASN A 183 4.32 -34.11 -14.97
CA ASN A 183 4.14 -33.65 -16.34
C ASN A 183 2.76 -33.01 -16.59
N SER A 184 1.88 -33.02 -15.62
CA SER A 184 0.56 -32.43 -15.71
C SER A 184 0.06 -31.95 -14.35
N ILE A 185 -0.91 -31.05 -14.36
CA ILE A 185 -1.60 -30.56 -13.13
C ILE A 185 -2.26 -31.75 -12.41
N GLN A 186 -2.82 -32.72 -13.13
CA GLN A 186 -3.44 -33.91 -12.55
C GLN A 186 -2.41 -34.75 -11.75
N GLU A 187 -1.22 -34.95 -12.30
CA GLU A 187 -0.13 -35.63 -11.58
C GLU A 187 0.32 -34.82 -10.36
N GLN A 188 0.40 -33.49 -10.46
CA GLN A 188 0.72 -32.62 -9.33
C GLN A 188 -0.30 -32.76 -8.20
N ILE A 189 -1.61 -32.79 -8.52
CA ILE A 189 -2.70 -32.96 -7.57
C ILE A 189 -2.63 -34.34 -6.91
N GLN A 190 -2.38 -35.40 -7.71
CA GLN A 190 -2.21 -36.76 -7.17
C GLN A 190 -0.99 -36.79 -6.23
N PHE A 191 0.13 -36.23 -6.62
CA PHE A 191 1.34 -36.11 -5.79
C PHE A 191 1.06 -35.38 -4.48
N TYR A 192 0.31 -34.26 -4.56
CA TYR A 192 -0.09 -33.43 -3.43
C TYR A 192 -0.87 -34.25 -2.38
N HIS A 193 -1.90 -34.99 -2.82
CA HIS A 193 -2.72 -35.79 -1.92
C HIS A 193 -1.96 -37.01 -1.40
N LYS A 194 -1.24 -37.75 -2.27
CA LYS A 194 -0.47 -38.95 -1.88
C LYS A 194 0.59 -38.65 -0.81
N ASN A 195 1.15 -37.47 -0.79
CA ASN A 195 2.23 -37.08 0.12
C ASN A 195 1.77 -36.18 1.29
N ASP A 196 0.46 -36.03 1.52
CA ASP A 196 -0.10 -35.16 2.58
C ASP A 196 0.50 -33.75 2.60
N ILE A 197 0.74 -33.17 1.41
CA ILE A 197 1.45 -31.89 1.26
C ILE A 197 0.73 -30.78 2.01
N GLU A 198 -0.60 -30.73 2.00
CA GLU A 198 -1.39 -29.72 2.72
C GLU A 198 -1.06 -29.69 4.22
N LYS A 199 -1.07 -30.86 4.86
CA LYS A 199 -0.76 -30.99 6.30
C LYS A 199 0.67 -30.55 6.60
N LYS A 200 1.60 -30.92 5.73
CA LYS A 200 3.02 -30.53 5.87
C LYS A 200 3.22 -29.02 5.67
N ILE A 201 2.62 -28.41 4.62
CA ILE A 201 2.66 -26.97 4.38
C ILE A 201 2.06 -26.20 5.57
N LYS A 202 0.88 -26.60 6.08
CA LYS A 202 0.28 -25.97 7.26
C LYS A 202 1.23 -26.01 8.47
N LYS A 203 1.92 -27.14 8.71
CA LYS A 203 2.89 -27.26 9.79
C LYS A 203 4.09 -26.34 9.60
N ILE A 204 4.63 -26.25 8.38
CA ILE A 204 5.77 -25.39 8.03
C ILE A 204 5.39 -23.91 8.21
N ILE A 205 4.25 -23.49 7.64
CA ILE A 205 3.78 -22.11 7.70
C ILE A 205 3.53 -21.71 9.15
N ASN A 206 2.84 -22.52 9.93
CA ASN A 206 2.60 -22.24 11.36
C ASN A 206 3.91 -22.10 12.15
N PHE A 207 4.94 -22.88 11.79
CA PHE A 207 6.26 -22.77 12.40
C PHE A 207 6.98 -21.48 11.92
N CYS A 208 7.00 -21.21 10.61
CA CYS A 208 7.69 -20.05 10.03
C CYS A 208 7.01 -18.72 10.37
N CYS A 209 5.70 -18.69 10.50
CA CYS A 209 4.94 -17.49 10.86
C CYS A 209 4.92 -17.24 12.38
N ASN A 210 5.59 -18.05 13.18
CA ASN A 210 5.83 -17.72 14.58
C ASN A 210 6.71 -16.44 14.68
N SER A 211 6.38 -15.56 15.61
CA SER A 211 6.83 -14.15 15.63
C SER A 211 8.33 -13.91 15.44
N ILE A 212 9.19 -14.79 15.90
CA ILE A 212 10.65 -14.67 15.78
C ILE A 212 11.13 -15.04 14.37
N ILE A 213 10.63 -16.14 13.81
CA ILE A 213 11.03 -16.63 12.48
C ILE A 213 10.50 -15.68 11.39
N LEU A 214 9.25 -15.22 11.54
CA LEU A 214 8.66 -14.22 10.65
C LEU A 214 9.48 -12.93 10.62
N PHE A 215 10.05 -12.51 11.75
CA PHE A 215 10.94 -11.35 11.82
C PHE A 215 12.19 -11.54 10.95
N PHE A 216 12.82 -12.72 10.97
CA PHE A 216 13.96 -13.03 10.12
C PHE A 216 13.57 -13.20 8.65
N CYS A 217 12.44 -13.87 8.35
CA CYS A 217 11.96 -14.04 6.99
C CYS A 217 11.64 -12.70 6.31
N LYS A 218 11.07 -11.74 7.04
CA LYS A 218 10.80 -10.37 6.54
C LYS A 218 12.07 -9.68 6.04
N ALA A 219 13.15 -9.80 6.82
CA ALA A 219 14.43 -9.19 6.46
C ALA A 219 15.07 -9.84 5.22
N VAL A 220 14.89 -11.14 5.02
CA VAL A 220 15.50 -11.91 3.93
C VAL A 220 14.70 -11.81 2.62
N VAL A 221 13.36 -11.79 2.70
CA VAL A 221 12.46 -11.74 1.52
C VAL A 221 12.34 -10.31 0.98
N GLY A 222 12.72 -9.30 1.76
CA GLY A 222 12.65 -7.91 1.33
C GLY A 222 11.22 -7.35 1.23
N VAL A 223 10.22 -7.99 1.90
CA VAL A 223 8.84 -7.54 1.90
C VAL A 223 8.61 -6.56 3.05
N PRO A 224 8.17 -5.31 2.80
CA PRO A 224 7.92 -4.33 3.84
C PRO A 224 6.80 -4.77 4.78
N LYS A 225 6.90 -4.32 6.04
CA LYS A 225 5.86 -4.56 7.05
C LYS A 225 4.49 -4.10 6.58
N LYS A 226 4.43 -2.97 5.87
CA LYS A 226 3.20 -2.38 5.36
C LYS A 226 2.47 -3.30 4.39
N GLN A 227 3.19 -3.91 3.44
CA GLN A 227 2.60 -4.87 2.51
C GLN A 227 2.07 -6.11 3.24
N LEU A 228 2.77 -6.58 4.29
CA LEU A 228 2.31 -7.72 5.09
C LEU A 228 1.03 -7.42 5.89
N GLU A 229 0.81 -6.16 6.26
CA GLU A 229 -0.40 -5.71 6.95
C GLU A 229 -1.64 -5.69 6.02
N LEU A 230 -1.44 -5.74 4.69
CA LEU A 230 -2.53 -5.84 3.72
C LEU A 230 -3.16 -7.24 3.67
N PHE A 231 -2.44 -8.27 4.14
CA PHE A 231 -3.00 -9.61 4.28
C PHE A 231 -3.84 -9.70 5.57
N ASN A 232 -5.11 -10.09 5.46
CA ASN A 232 -5.97 -10.30 6.64
C ASN A 232 -5.42 -11.41 7.54
N ASN A 233 -4.91 -12.49 6.93
CA ASN A 233 -4.24 -13.60 7.60
C ASN A 233 -3.14 -14.13 6.67
N LEU A 234 -1.90 -13.87 7.02
CA LEU A 234 -0.74 -14.28 6.22
C LEU A 234 -0.61 -15.81 6.11
N ASN A 235 -0.95 -16.55 7.19
CA ASN A 235 -0.87 -18.02 7.19
C ASN A 235 -1.83 -18.61 6.18
N ASP A 236 -3.09 -18.16 6.19
CA ASP A 236 -4.11 -18.64 5.26
C ASP A 236 -3.74 -18.26 3.83
N PHE A 237 -3.22 -17.04 3.62
CA PHE A 237 -2.74 -16.62 2.31
C PHE A 237 -1.64 -17.54 1.77
N LEU A 238 -0.62 -17.85 2.57
CA LEU A 238 0.48 -18.72 2.14
C LEU A 238 0.02 -20.13 1.83
N ILE A 239 -0.92 -20.68 2.61
CA ILE A 239 -1.50 -22.02 2.37
C ILE A 239 -2.26 -22.00 1.03
N ASP A 240 -3.14 -21.01 0.83
CA ASP A 240 -3.94 -20.86 -0.37
C ASP A 240 -3.06 -20.59 -1.60
N PHE A 241 -1.99 -19.81 -1.45
CA PHE A 241 -0.99 -19.54 -2.48
C PHE A 241 -0.29 -20.83 -2.96
N PHE A 242 0.25 -21.64 -2.06
CA PHE A 242 0.87 -22.91 -2.46
C PHE A 242 -0.14 -23.87 -3.12
N LYS A 243 -1.38 -23.89 -2.62
CA LYS A 243 -2.44 -24.67 -3.23
C LYS A 243 -2.75 -24.18 -4.65
N TYR A 244 -2.88 -22.85 -4.82
CA TYR A 244 -3.09 -22.24 -6.13
C TYR A 244 -2.01 -22.64 -7.12
N LEU A 245 -0.72 -22.54 -6.76
CA LEU A 245 0.39 -22.92 -7.63
C LEU A 245 0.30 -24.39 -8.07
N ILE A 246 0.03 -25.29 -7.15
CA ILE A 246 0.01 -26.74 -7.42
C ILE A 246 -1.20 -27.13 -8.27
N PHE A 247 -2.34 -26.49 -8.08
CA PHE A 247 -3.62 -26.86 -8.71
C PHE A 247 -3.90 -26.11 -10.02
N ASN A 248 -3.24 -24.96 -10.23
CA ASN A 248 -3.56 -24.10 -11.37
C ASN A 248 -2.37 -23.84 -12.31
N THR A 249 -1.13 -24.17 -11.92
CA THR A 249 0.04 -23.96 -12.77
C THR A 249 0.79 -25.26 -13.04
N GLU A 250 1.28 -25.46 -14.28
CA GLU A 250 2.22 -26.54 -14.57
C GLU A 250 3.60 -26.15 -14.03
N LEU A 251 3.93 -26.61 -12.80
CA LEU A 251 5.15 -26.21 -12.10
C LEU A 251 6.42 -26.49 -12.90
N LYS A 252 6.44 -27.56 -13.68
CA LYS A 252 7.57 -27.94 -14.54
C LYS A 252 7.85 -26.89 -15.64
N LYS A 253 6.83 -26.16 -16.09
CA LYS A 253 6.90 -25.09 -17.09
C LYS A 253 6.88 -23.69 -16.49
N ASN A 254 6.79 -23.58 -15.17
CA ASN A 254 6.71 -22.31 -14.47
C ASN A 254 8.11 -21.78 -14.10
N TYR A 255 8.66 -20.90 -14.94
CA TYR A 255 10.02 -20.37 -14.74
C TYR A 255 10.21 -19.47 -13.52
N PHE A 256 9.13 -19.09 -12.84
CA PHE A 256 9.22 -18.33 -11.59
C PHE A 256 9.60 -19.21 -10.39
N PHE A 257 9.36 -20.51 -10.46
CA PHE A 257 9.62 -21.45 -9.35
C PHE A 257 10.56 -22.61 -9.75
N TYR A 258 10.35 -23.19 -10.92
CA TYR A 258 11.08 -24.37 -11.34
C TYR A 258 12.61 -24.18 -11.35
N PRO A 259 13.19 -23.09 -11.88
CA PRO A 259 14.64 -22.92 -11.91
C PRO A 259 15.26 -22.84 -10.51
N TYR A 260 14.58 -22.23 -9.57
CA TYR A 260 15.05 -22.15 -8.17
C TYR A 260 15.10 -23.52 -7.50
N CYS A 261 14.21 -24.42 -7.84
CA CYS A 261 14.17 -25.77 -7.30
C CYS A 261 15.06 -26.75 -8.08
N ASN A 262 15.26 -26.52 -9.37
CA ASN A 262 15.96 -27.41 -10.27
C ASN A 262 17.38 -26.91 -10.68
N GLY A 263 17.70 -25.66 -10.34
CA GLY A 263 19.01 -25.01 -10.54
C GLY A 263 19.27 -24.56 -11.97
N SER A 264 18.30 -24.65 -12.89
CA SER A 264 18.47 -24.23 -14.28
C SER A 264 17.13 -24.03 -14.99
N PHE A 265 17.12 -23.18 -16.02
CA PHE A 265 16.05 -23.12 -17.02
C PHE A 265 16.04 -24.38 -17.89
N SER A 266 14.89 -24.69 -18.48
CA SER A 266 14.77 -25.61 -19.62
C SER A 266 14.21 -24.86 -20.82
N GLU A 267 14.24 -25.46 -22.00
CA GLU A 267 13.71 -24.90 -23.25
C GLU A 267 12.22 -24.47 -23.08
N GLU A 268 11.43 -25.31 -22.40
CA GLU A 268 10.02 -25.07 -22.15
C GLU A 268 9.77 -24.16 -20.93
N CYS A 269 10.79 -23.98 -20.08
CA CYS A 269 10.68 -23.27 -18.80
C CYS A 269 11.75 -22.19 -18.67
N CYS A 270 11.54 -21.09 -19.36
CA CYS A 270 12.39 -19.89 -19.34
C CYS A 270 11.55 -18.63 -19.58
N PRO A 271 12.06 -17.43 -19.26
CA PRO A 271 11.44 -16.17 -19.63
C PRO A 271 11.17 -16.08 -21.13
N ASP A 272 10.06 -15.41 -21.50
CA ASP A 272 9.59 -15.40 -22.89
C ASP A 272 10.60 -14.76 -23.87
N TYR A 273 11.42 -13.79 -23.42
CA TYR A 273 12.46 -13.19 -24.24
C TYR A 273 13.62 -14.16 -24.60
N LEU A 274 13.78 -15.25 -23.83
CA LEU A 274 14.78 -16.30 -24.09
C LEU A 274 14.27 -17.41 -25.01
N LYS A 275 12.99 -17.43 -25.36
CA LYS A 275 12.46 -18.39 -26.34
C LYS A 275 13.02 -18.10 -27.72
N GLU A 276 13.24 -19.15 -28.49
CA GLU A 276 13.91 -19.08 -29.82
C GLU A 276 13.18 -18.08 -30.75
N GLU A 277 11.85 -18.15 -30.81
CA GLU A 277 11.02 -17.28 -31.64
C GLU A 277 11.04 -15.79 -31.25
N ASN A 278 11.52 -15.45 -30.05
CA ASN A 278 11.52 -14.08 -29.54
C ASN A 278 12.90 -13.45 -29.40
N TYR A 279 13.94 -14.27 -29.22
CA TYR A 279 15.27 -13.78 -28.84
C TYR A 279 15.81 -12.72 -29.80
N LEU A 280 15.82 -12.99 -31.10
CA LEU A 280 16.32 -12.05 -32.10
C LEU A 280 15.49 -10.77 -32.16
N LYS A 281 14.17 -10.88 -32.09
CA LYS A 281 13.26 -9.72 -32.04
C LYS A 281 13.57 -8.80 -30.87
N VAL A 282 13.81 -9.38 -29.70
CA VAL A 282 14.11 -8.60 -28.49
C VAL A 282 15.50 -7.99 -28.61
N ARG A 283 16.50 -8.75 -29.04
CA ARG A 283 17.88 -8.28 -29.25
C ARG A 283 17.94 -7.06 -30.15
N ASP A 284 17.23 -7.07 -31.26
CA ASP A 284 17.21 -5.97 -32.22
C ASP A 284 16.54 -4.70 -31.68
N ARG A 285 15.70 -4.82 -30.66
CA ARG A 285 14.93 -3.74 -30.05
C ARG A 285 15.51 -3.22 -28.73
N LEU A 286 16.64 -3.76 -28.25
CA LEU A 286 17.26 -3.35 -26.97
C LEU A 286 17.56 -1.84 -26.92
N HIS A 287 17.83 -1.20 -28.06
CA HIS A 287 18.07 0.24 -28.17
C HIS A 287 16.87 1.11 -27.75
N ARG A 288 15.66 0.52 -27.61
CA ARG A 288 14.44 1.21 -27.17
C ARG A 288 14.32 1.33 -25.66
N ILE A 289 15.19 0.68 -24.89
CA ILE A 289 15.19 0.75 -23.43
C ILE A 289 16.08 1.91 -22.97
N THR A 290 15.54 2.73 -22.08
CA THR A 290 16.29 3.75 -21.34
C THR A 290 16.17 3.45 -19.85
N ILE A 291 17.31 3.23 -19.19
CA ILE A 291 17.38 2.86 -17.77
C ILE A 291 17.61 4.11 -16.93
N HIS A 292 16.85 4.27 -15.84
CA HIS A 292 16.95 5.40 -14.93
C HIS A 292 17.14 4.90 -13.48
N THR A 293 18.06 5.53 -12.75
CA THR A 293 18.24 5.31 -11.31
C THR A 293 17.62 6.49 -10.58
N ASP A 294 16.33 6.39 -10.29
CA ASP A 294 15.55 7.42 -9.60
C ASP A 294 14.18 6.82 -9.19
N PHE A 295 13.41 7.58 -8.41
CA PHE A 295 12.00 7.29 -8.19
C PHE A 295 11.21 7.38 -9.48
N ILE A 296 10.24 6.48 -9.66
CA ILE A 296 9.51 6.33 -10.91
C ILE A 296 8.74 7.61 -11.31
N GLU A 297 8.21 8.36 -10.34
CA GLU A 297 7.56 9.63 -10.58
C GLU A 297 8.51 10.71 -11.08
N ASN A 298 9.75 10.73 -10.61
CA ASN A 298 10.78 11.65 -11.10
C ASN A 298 11.19 11.29 -12.54
N VAL A 299 11.26 10.00 -12.84
CA VAL A 299 11.53 9.51 -14.21
C VAL A 299 10.41 9.92 -15.15
N CYS A 300 9.13 9.77 -14.72
CA CYS A 300 7.98 10.23 -15.50
C CYS A 300 8.12 11.71 -15.92
N LYS A 301 8.48 12.58 -14.97
CA LYS A 301 8.73 14.00 -15.25
C LYS A 301 9.86 14.20 -16.25
N LYS A 302 11.02 13.56 -16.05
CA LYS A 302 12.18 13.65 -16.96
C LYS A 302 11.85 13.16 -18.38
N VAL A 303 11.06 12.10 -18.49
CA VAL A 303 10.62 11.56 -19.77
C VAL A 303 9.81 12.59 -20.56
N SER A 304 8.85 13.25 -19.89
CA SER A 304 8.04 14.30 -20.48
C SER A 304 8.86 15.54 -20.85
N GLU A 305 9.79 15.97 -20.00
CA GLU A 305 10.69 17.09 -20.27
C GLU A 305 11.63 16.83 -21.47
N ASN A 306 11.95 15.56 -21.73
CA ASN A 306 12.75 15.15 -22.89
C ASN A 306 11.93 14.91 -24.18
N GLY A 307 10.63 15.23 -24.16
CA GLY A 307 9.74 15.18 -25.33
C GLY A 307 9.11 13.82 -25.60
N ASP A 308 9.28 12.83 -24.72
CA ASP A 308 8.52 11.56 -24.77
C ASP A 308 7.24 11.68 -23.93
N THR A 309 6.16 11.01 -24.33
CA THR A 309 4.90 10.98 -23.60
C THR A 309 4.56 9.54 -23.21
N VAL A 310 4.49 9.26 -21.92
CA VAL A 310 4.14 7.93 -21.41
C VAL A 310 2.68 7.61 -21.71
N THR A 311 2.43 6.51 -22.43
CA THR A 311 1.08 6.05 -22.79
C THR A 311 0.60 4.89 -21.92
N LYS A 312 1.53 4.13 -21.33
CA LYS A 312 1.21 3.02 -20.43
C LYS A 312 2.25 2.94 -19.30
N ALA A 313 1.78 2.77 -18.08
CA ALA A 313 2.64 2.65 -16.90
C ALA A 313 2.40 1.31 -16.18
N ILE A 314 3.47 0.56 -15.92
CA ILE A 314 3.46 -0.70 -15.21
C ILE A 314 4.15 -0.50 -13.86
N LEU A 315 3.34 -0.35 -12.82
CA LEU A 315 3.79 0.10 -11.50
C LEU A 315 4.05 -1.06 -10.53
N LEU A 316 3.85 -2.30 -10.93
CA LEU A 316 4.01 -3.51 -10.13
C LEU A 316 3.26 -3.40 -8.79
N ASP A 317 3.92 -3.69 -7.67
CA ASP A 317 3.33 -3.65 -6.33
C ASP A 317 3.92 -2.53 -5.43
N HIS A 318 4.69 -1.60 -6.01
CA HIS A 318 5.45 -0.62 -5.22
C HIS A 318 4.55 0.28 -4.35
N MET A 319 3.29 0.50 -4.76
CA MET A 319 2.33 1.26 -3.96
C MET A 319 1.97 0.58 -2.63
N ASP A 320 2.08 -0.75 -2.54
CA ASP A 320 1.92 -1.48 -1.27
C ASP A 320 3.03 -1.12 -0.27
N TRP A 321 4.11 -0.51 -0.73
CA TRP A 321 5.28 -0.10 0.04
C TRP A 321 5.21 1.35 0.52
N LEU A 322 4.36 2.16 -0.09
CA LEU A 322 4.29 3.61 0.08
C LEU A 322 3.23 4.02 1.12
N GLU A 323 3.46 5.16 1.76
CA GLU A 323 2.42 5.84 2.52
C GLU A 323 1.43 6.53 1.58
N GLU A 324 0.17 6.65 2.00
CA GLU A 324 -0.91 7.23 1.19
C GLU A 324 -0.53 8.60 0.61
N GLY A 325 0.13 9.45 1.41
CA GLY A 325 0.60 10.76 0.95
C GLY A 325 1.70 10.70 -0.12
N GLN A 326 2.48 9.62 -0.16
CA GLN A 326 3.48 9.39 -1.21
C GLN A 326 2.79 8.93 -2.50
N ILE A 327 1.83 8.00 -2.38
CA ILE A 327 1.01 7.54 -3.50
C ILE A 327 0.31 8.73 -4.17
N MET A 328 -0.30 9.63 -3.37
CA MET A 328 -0.95 10.84 -3.88
C MET A 328 -0.02 11.72 -4.72
N LYS A 329 1.16 12.02 -4.17
CA LYS A 329 2.16 12.87 -4.86
C LYS A 329 2.60 12.24 -6.19
N GLU A 330 2.78 10.95 -6.20
CA GLU A 330 3.15 10.18 -7.38
C GLU A 330 2.08 10.29 -8.48
N TRP A 331 0.82 10.07 -8.12
CA TRP A 331 -0.30 10.15 -9.07
C TRP A 331 -0.55 11.56 -9.60
N GLU A 332 -0.27 12.62 -8.82
CA GLU A 332 -0.28 14.00 -9.30
C GLU A 332 0.78 14.24 -10.39
N ILE A 333 1.94 13.63 -10.24
CA ILE A 333 3.00 13.71 -11.25
C ILE A 333 2.56 12.97 -12.51
N TYR A 334 2.01 11.77 -12.39
CA TYR A 334 1.48 11.03 -13.54
C TYR A 334 0.39 11.81 -14.28
N LYS A 335 -0.55 12.42 -13.56
CA LYS A 335 -1.60 13.24 -14.13
C LYS A 335 -1.05 14.41 -14.95
N LYS A 336 0.06 14.99 -14.49
CA LYS A 336 0.66 16.17 -15.13
C LYS A 336 1.51 15.82 -16.33
N TYR A 337 2.22 14.69 -16.30
CA TYR A 337 3.31 14.40 -17.23
C TYR A 337 3.10 13.18 -18.13
N CYS A 338 2.14 12.31 -17.83
CA CYS A 338 1.75 11.22 -18.74
C CYS A 338 0.71 11.69 -19.76
N ASP A 339 0.48 10.85 -20.77
CA ASP A 339 -0.63 11.04 -21.71
C ASP A 339 -1.97 11.12 -20.97
N LYS A 340 -2.88 11.96 -21.46
CA LYS A 340 -4.23 12.09 -20.88
C LYS A 340 -5.04 10.76 -20.88
N ASP A 341 -4.73 9.88 -21.82
CA ASP A 341 -5.33 8.56 -21.97
C ASP A 341 -4.42 7.44 -21.44
N CYS A 342 -3.36 7.77 -20.69
CA CYS A 342 -2.43 6.80 -20.14
C CYS A 342 -3.15 5.73 -19.33
N ILE A 343 -2.77 4.48 -19.59
CA ILE A 343 -3.29 3.32 -18.87
C ILE A 343 -2.27 2.88 -17.83
N TYR A 344 -2.72 2.72 -16.61
CA TYR A 344 -1.90 2.29 -15.47
C TYR A 344 -2.28 0.87 -15.06
N LEU A 345 -1.27 0.03 -14.86
CA LEU A 345 -1.41 -1.31 -14.31
C LEU A 345 -0.60 -1.42 -13.02
N TRP A 346 -1.21 -1.94 -11.97
CA TRP A 346 -0.50 -2.28 -10.73
C TRP A 346 -1.11 -3.51 -10.06
N ARG A 347 -0.32 -4.10 -9.15
CA ARG A 347 -0.71 -5.25 -8.34
C ARG A 347 -0.78 -4.87 -6.86
N SER A 348 -1.53 -5.63 -6.07
CA SER A 348 -1.60 -5.44 -4.62
C SER A 348 -1.82 -6.75 -3.88
N ALA A 349 -1.22 -6.85 -2.70
CA ALA A 349 -1.50 -7.87 -1.71
C ALA A 349 -2.90 -7.73 -1.07
N SER A 350 -3.60 -6.61 -1.33
CA SER A 350 -4.96 -6.37 -0.86
C SER A 350 -6.01 -6.84 -1.87
N LYS A 351 -7.13 -7.39 -1.36
CA LYS A 351 -8.34 -7.65 -2.17
C LYS A 351 -9.16 -6.39 -2.43
N LYS A 352 -8.88 -5.31 -1.71
CA LYS A 352 -9.64 -4.06 -1.77
C LYS A 352 -8.90 -3.06 -2.64
N LYS A 353 -9.67 -2.23 -3.36
CA LYS A 353 -9.12 -1.03 -3.98
C LYS A 353 -8.47 -0.15 -2.90
N TYR A 354 -7.41 0.55 -3.25
CA TYR A 354 -6.83 1.55 -2.36
C TYR A 354 -7.88 2.58 -1.97
N ILE A 355 -7.93 2.88 -0.66
CA ILE A 355 -8.86 3.86 -0.11
C ILE A 355 -8.29 5.26 -0.34
N GLY A 356 -9.19 6.22 -0.56
CA GLY A 356 -8.81 7.62 -0.69
C GLY A 356 -8.43 7.99 -2.12
N CYS A 357 -7.18 8.39 -2.33
CA CYS A 357 -6.69 9.00 -3.56
C CYS A 357 -6.96 8.24 -4.86
N LEU A 358 -7.04 6.92 -4.81
CA LEU A 358 -7.27 6.08 -5.99
C LEU A 358 -8.74 5.72 -6.21
N ASN A 359 -9.66 6.16 -5.35
CA ASN A 359 -11.09 5.93 -5.55
C ASN A 359 -11.65 6.70 -6.76
N GLU A 360 -10.98 7.75 -7.17
CA GLU A 360 -11.40 8.63 -8.26
C GLU A 360 -10.88 8.18 -9.62
N LEU A 361 -10.05 7.14 -9.67
CA LEU A 361 -9.58 6.59 -10.93
C LEU A 361 -10.73 5.92 -11.69
N ASP A 362 -10.71 6.06 -13.00
CA ASP A 362 -11.55 5.29 -13.89
C ASP A 362 -10.98 3.87 -14.01
N TYR A 363 -11.50 2.96 -13.16
CA TYR A 363 -11.09 1.56 -13.16
C TYR A 363 -11.67 0.84 -14.38
N ILE A 364 -10.80 0.59 -15.36
CA ILE A 364 -11.13 -0.18 -16.55
C ILE A 364 -11.42 -1.62 -16.14
N LYS A 365 -10.54 -2.20 -15.31
CA LYS A 365 -10.71 -3.56 -14.78
C LYS A 365 -10.06 -3.73 -13.40
N HIS A 366 -10.62 -4.64 -12.63
CA HIS A 366 -10.07 -5.11 -11.36
C HIS A 366 -10.18 -6.62 -11.32
N TYR A 367 -9.07 -7.29 -11.48
CA TYR A 367 -8.98 -8.74 -11.35
C TYR A 367 -8.65 -9.10 -9.91
N VAL A 368 -9.44 -9.99 -9.31
CA VAL A 368 -9.18 -10.56 -7.99
C VAL A 368 -8.88 -12.03 -8.16
N LEU A 369 -7.67 -12.43 -7.77
CA LEU A 369 -7.26 -13.82 -7.83
C LEU A 369 -7.90 -14.60 -6.68
N ASP A 370 -8.71 -15.60 -7.01
CA ASP A 370 -9.30 -16.51 -6.02
C ASP A 370 -8.41 -17.75 -5.83
N HIS A 371 -7.54 -17.68 -4.84
CA HIS A 371 -6.59 -18.77 -4.51
C HIS A 371 -7.27 -20.07 -4.06
N LYS A 372 -8.57 -20.04 -3.74
CA LYS A 372 -9.33 -21.21 -3.26
C LYS A 372 -10.00 -22.01 -4.38
N LYS A 373 -10.05 -21.45 -5.59
CA LYS A 373 -10.63 -22.17 -6.74
C LYS A 373 -9.73 -23.35 -7.11
N GLU A 374 -10.27 -24.56 -6.99
CA GLU A 374 -9.59 -25.83 -7.31
C GLU A 374 -9.68 -26.24 -8.79
N LYS A 375 -10.44 -25.51 -9.58
CA LYS A 375 -10.57 -25.73 -11.02
C LYS A 375 -10.41 -24.43 -11.77
N PHE A 376 -9.65 -24.51 -12.84
CA PHE A 376 -9.59 -23.54 -13.91
C PHE A 376 -11.00 -23.43 -14.52
N ILE A 377 -11.86 -22.62 -13.94
CA ILE A 377 -12.97 -22.08 -14.66
C ILE A 377 -12.35 -20.89 -15.41
N LYS A 378 -12.18 -20.99 -16.72
CA LYS A 378 -11.94 -19.83 -17.54
C LYS A 378 -13.10 -18.88 -17.25
N ASP A 379 -12.86 -17.90 -16.36
CA ASP A 379 -13.74 -16.75 -16.29
C ASP A 379 -13.73 -16.12 -17.68
N GLU A 380 -14.79 -15.47 -18.10
CA GLU A 380 -14.94 -14.85 -19.43
C GLU A 380 -13.74 -13.97 -19.82
N ASP A 381 -12.97 -13.49 -18.83
CA ASP A 381 -11.79 -12.62 -18.97
C ASP A 381 -10.44 -13.37 -19.11
N ASN A 382 -10.37 -14.69 -19.02
CA ASN A 382 -9.13 -15.49 -19.12
C ASN A 382 -7.95 -15.01 -18.26
N PHE A 383 -8.22 -14.39 -17.09
CA PHE A 383 -7.16 -13.91 -16.20
C PHE A 383 -6.47 -15.08 -15.51
N PHE A 384 -5.19 -15.23 -15.78
CA PHE A 384 -4.36 -16.28 -15.22
C PHE A 384 -2.97 -15.72 -14.91
N ASP A 385 -2.53 -15.85 -13.66
CA ASP A 385 -1.20 -15.43 -13.19
C ASP A 385 -0.41 -16.65 -12.73
N ARG A 386 0.75 -16.90 -13.34
CA ARG A 386 1.63 -18.04 -13.04
C ARG A 386 2.33 -17.91 -11.69
N ILE A 387 2.33 -16.73 -11.09
CA ILE A 387 2.96 -16.47 -9.79
C ILE A 387 1.95 -16.59 -8.67
N GLY A 388 0.81 -15.92 -8.76
CA GLY A 388 -0.24 -15.97 -7.78
C GLY A 388 0.07 -15.28 -6.43
N SER A 389 1.10 -14.42 -6.37
CA SER A 389 1.53 -13.77 -5.13
C SER A 389 0.69 -12.55 -4.73
N TYR A 390 -0.14 -12.04 -5.62
CA TYR A 390 -0.98 -10.87 -5.41
C TYR A 390 -2.47 -11.24 -5.45
N TYR A 391 -3.25 -10.62 -4.56
CA TYR A 391 -4.70 -10.80 -4.60
C TYR A 391 -5.36 -10.01 -5.72
N SER A 392 -4.81 -8.86 -6.07
CA SER A 392 -5.46 -7.96 -7.03
C SER A 392 -4.49 -7.46 -8.10
N THR A 393 -5.03 -7.35 -9.32
CA THR A 393 -4.41 -6.60 -10.43
C THR A 393 -5.42 -5.55 -10.89
N PHE A 394 -4.99 -4.31 -10.90
CA PHE A 394 -5.82 -3.17 -11.24
C PHE A 394 -5.36 -2.55 -12.55
N ILE A 395 -6.34 -2.11 -13.35
CA ILE A 395 -6.11 -1.32 -14.56
C ILE A 395 -7.03 -0.12 -14.49
N ALA A 396 -6.44 1.07 -14.62
CA ALA A 396 -7.19 2.30 -14.55
C ALA A 396 -6.62 3.39 -15.45
N LYS A 397 -7.43 4.44 -15.66
CA LYS A 397 -7.03 5.74 -16.23
C LYS A 397 -7.25 6.84 -15.20
N ILE A 398 -6.56 7.96 -15.38
CA ILE A 398 -6.86 9.19 -14.65
C ILE A 398 -7.95 9.93 -15.44
N PRO A 399 -9.15 10.17 -14.87
CA PRO A 399 -10.19 10.91 -15.57
C PRO A 399 -9.74 12.35 -15.90
N PRO A 400 -10.02 12.86 -17.10
CA PRO A 400 -9.50 14.16 -17.55
C PRO A 400 -9.98 15.35 -16.71
N ASN A 401 -11.14 15.26 -16.08
CA ASN A 401 -11.72 16.33 -15.26
C ASN A 401 -11.59 16.11 -13.76
N ASN A 402 -10.87 15.09 -13.32
CA ASN A 402 -10.75 14.81 -11.91
C ASN A 402 -9.61 15.61 -11.30
N ILE A 403 -9.96 16.51 -10.40
CA ILE A 403 -8.99 17.13 -9.51
C ILE A 403 -8.73 16.10 -8.45
N MET A 404 -7.60 15.38 -8.56
CA MET A 404 -7.04 14.70 -7.41
C MET A 404 -6.84 15.75 -6.33
N MET A 405 -7.75 15.80 -5.37
CA MET A 405 -7.70 16.77 -4.31
C MET A 405 -6.68 16.29 -3.29
N ASN A 406 -5.46 16.80 -3.41
CA ASN A 406 -4.38 16.50 -2.48
C ASN A 406 -4.80 16.86 -1.05
N SER A 407 -5.12 15.86 -0.24
CA SER A 407 -5.18 16.09 1.19
C SER A 407 -3.76 16.21 1.73
N ILE A 408 -3.49 17.27 2.45
CA ILE A 408 -2.24 17.45 3.18
C ILE A 408 -2.43 16.93 4.60
N ASN A 409 -1.41 16.26 5.14
CA ASN A 409 -1.34 16.02 6.57
C ASN A 409 -0.62 17.22 7.20
N PRO A 410 -1.35 18.18 7.79
CA PRO A 410 -0.72 19.32 8.43
C PRO A 410 0.15 18.84 9.59
N VAL A 411 1.39 19.32 9.65
CA VAL A 411 2.31 19.02 10.74
C VAL A 411 2.42 20.26 11.62
N TYR A 412 1.88 20.17 12.84
CA TYR A 412 2.03 21.21 13.84
C TYR A 412 3.18 20.83 14.77
N ASN A 413 4.31 21.52 14.67
CA ASN A 413 5.45 21.30 15.55
C ASN A 413 5.21 22.01 16.87
N ILE A 414 5.22 21.26 17.96
CA ILE A 414 5.16 21.77 19.34
C ILE A 414 6.34 21.24 20.15
N ALA A 415 6.94 22.12 20.96
CA ALA A 415 8.04 21.76 21.82
C ALA A 415 7.61 20.73 22.89
N PHE A 416 8.56 19.94 23.39
CA PHE A 416 8.24 18.91 24.40
C PHE A 416 7.62 19.51 25.67
N LYS A 417 8.08 20.70 26.12
CA LYS A 417 7.48 21.44 27.23
C LYS A 417 6.00 21.76 27.01
N GLU A 418 5.66 22.17 25.81
CA GLU A 418 4.27 22.47 25.42
C GLU A 418 3.42 21.21 25.39
N LYS A 419 3.97 20.08 24.93
CA LYS A 419 3.27 18.77 25.01
C LYS A 419 2.93 18.37 26.43
N LEU A 420 3.88 18.56 27.38
CA LEU A 420 3.66 18.30 28.79
C LEU A 420 2.62 19.27 29.40
N TYR A 421 2.68 20.55 29.05
CA TYR A 421 1.73 21.56 29.49
C TYR A 421 0.31 21.23 28.99
N ILE A 422 0.15 20.90 27.72
CA ILE A 422 -1.14 20.54 27.13
C ILE A 422 -1.69 19.26 27.79
N PHE A 423 -0.84 18.26 28.01
CA PHE A 423 -1.22 17.03 28.70
C PHE A 423 -1.73 17.32 30.11
N TYR A 424 -1.03 18.17 30.86
CA TYR A 424 -1.46 18.62 32.20
C TYR A 424 -2.78 19.35 32.13
N GLU A 425 -2.96 20.32 31.24
CA GLU A 425 -4.21 21.06 31.04
C GLU A 425 -5.38 20.14 30.71
N MET A 426 -5.18 19.16 29.84
CA MET A 426 -6.20 18.18 29.48
C MET A 426 -6.59 17.31 30.67
N MET A 427 -5.62 16.81 31.42
CA MET A 427 -5.89 15.98 32.61
C MET A 427 -6.53 16.78 33.74
N SER A 428 -6.28 18.09 33.83
CA SER A 428 -6.80 18.97 34.85
C SER A 428 -8.11 19.68 34.46
N ALA A 429 -8.45 19.75 33.17
CA ALA A 429 -9.62 20.45 32.68
C ALA A 429 -10.96 19.99 33.32
N PRO A 430 -11.20 18.67 33.51
CA PRO A 430 -12.43 18.18 34.15
C PRO A 430 -12.59 18.69 35.59
N TYR A 431 -11.49 18.96 36.28
CA TYR A 431 -11.51 19.50 37.67
C TYR A 431 -11.67 21.01 37.72
N LYS A 432 -11.40 21.72 36.62
CA LYS A 432 -11.53 23.18 36.50
C LYS A 432 -12.94 23.61 36.08
N THR A 433 -13.80 22.70 35.56
CA THR A 433 -15.16 23.03 35.15
C THR A 433 -16.06 23.24 36.36
N ASN A 434 -16.76 24.38 36.43
CA ASN A 434 -17.70 24.68 37.47
C ASN A 434 -18.96 23.79 37.32
N LYS A 435 -19.27 22.99 38.35
CA LYS A 435 -20.40 22.04 38.33
C LYS A 435 -21.79 22.70 38.25
N ASN A 436 -21.87 24.02 38.49
CA ASN A 436 -23.14 24.77 38.49
C ASN A 436 -23.52 25.34 37.12
N ILE A 437 -22.77 25.03 36.04
CA ILE A 437 -23.09 25.50 34.69
C ILE A 437 -24.19 24.63 34.07
N CYS A 438 -25.30 25.27 33.67
CA CYS A 438 -26.50 24.59 33.18
C CYS A 438 -26.49 24.38 31.66
N SER A 439 -25.94 25.33 30.87
CA SER A 439 -25.97 25.20 29.41
C SER A 439 -24.86 24.34 28.90
N HIS A 440 -25.13 23.60 27.77
CA HIS A 440 -24.11 22.78 27.09
C HIS A 440 -23.04 23.67 26.46
N GLU A 441 -23.44 24.80 25.91
CA GLU A 441 -22.55 25.81 25.31
C GLU A 441 -21.53 26.34 26.32
N ASP A 442 -21.99 26.76 27.49
CA ASP A 442 -21.10 27.29 28.53
C ASP A 442 -20.11 26.24 29.03
N LYS A 443 -20.55 24.97 29.11
CA LYS A 443 -19.63 23.85 29.44
C LYS A 443 -18.54 23.67 28.42
N LEU A 444 -18.88 23.73 27.13
CA LEU A 444 -17.92 23.65 26.06
C LEU A 444 -16.94 24.84 26.06
N ASN A 445 -17.46 26.07 26.17
CA ASN A 445 -16.64 27.27 26.22
C ASN A 445 -15.66 27.24 27.40
N GLN A 446 -16.11 26.85 28.58
CA GLN A 446 -15.24 26.71 29.76
C GLN A 446 -14.19 25.63 29.58
N PHE A 447 -14.57 24.47 29.03
CA PHE A 447 -13.68 23.33 28.81
C PHE A 447 -12.57 23.70 27.83
N TYR A 448 -12.89 24.36 26.68
CA TYR A 448 -11.95 24.70 25.67
C TYR A 448 -11.18 26.00 25.88
N LYS A 449 -11.61 26.89 26.76
CA LYS A 449 -11.01 28.22 26.98
C LYS A 449 -9.48 28.22 27.10
N SER A 450 -8.93 27.28 27.91
CA SER A 450 -7.49 27.17 28.14
C SER A 450 -6.77 26.37 27.05
N GLN A 451 -7.49 25.61 26.23
CA GLN A 451 -6.92 24.67 25.25
C GLN A 451 -7.03 25.17 23.80
N ALA A 452 -7.95 26.12 23.52
CA ALA A 452 -8.31 26.49 22.14
C ALA A 452 -7.12 26.91 21.28
N ALA A 453 -6.19 27.70 21.84
CA ALA A 453 -5.02 28.19 21.08
C ALA A 453 -4.08 27.06 20.62
N LEU A 454 -3.96 25.98 21.39
CA LEU A 454 -3.09 24.83 21.11
C LEU A 454 -3.86 23.62 20.62
N TYR A 455 -5.18 23.75 20.42
CA TYR A 455 -6.09 22.66 20.08
C TYR A 455 -5.61 21.84 18.87
N ASP A 456 -5.35 22.49 17.77
CA ASP A 456 -4.96 21.83 16.51
C ASP A 456 -3.68 21.02 16.68
N ALA A 457 -2.65 21.64 17.26
CA ALA A 457 -1.33 21.03 17.47
C ALA A 457 -1.37 19.79 18.39
N TYR A 458 -2.23 19.81 19.39
CA TYR A 458 -2.37 18.71 20.32
C TYR A 458 -3.25 17.59 19.75
N ARG A 459 -4.41 17.95 19.20
CA ARG A 459 -5.43 16.99 18.75
C ARG A 459 -5.03 16.24 17.48
N GLN A 460 -4.12 16.77 16.63
CA GLN A 460 -3.63 16.06 15.45
C GLN A 460 -3.11 14.64 15.74
N ASN A 461 -2.52 14.43 16.93
CA ASN A 461 -1.97 13.15 17.37
C ASN A 461 -2.98 12.24 18.07
N MET A 462 -4.23 12.68 18.22
CA MET A 462 -5.33 11.95 18.86
C MET A 462 -6.47 11.64 17.90
N LEU A 463 -6.73 12.55 16.95
CA LEU A 463 -7.88 12.48 16.04
C LEU A 463 -7.47 11.87 14.68
N HIS A 464 -7.00 10.64 14.74
CA HIS A 464 -6.34 9.93 13.63
C HIS A 464 -7.20 9.77 12.37
N GLY A 465 -8.54 9.71 12.51
CA GLY A 465 -9.46 9.44 11.40
C GLY A 465 -9.57 10.56 10.37
N LYS A 466 -9.30 11.82 10.72
CA LYS A 466 -9.46 12.98 9.82
C LYS A 466 -8.62 12.83 8.54
N LYS A 467 -7.34 12.47 8.70
CA LYS A 467 -6.41 12.31 7.59
C LYS A 467 -6.75 11.16 6.63
N LYS A 468 -7.55 10.19 7.09
CA LYS A 468 -8.03 9.06 6.28
C LYS A 468 -9.41 9.31 5.70
N LEU A 469 -10.23 10.09 6.38
CA LEU A 469 -11.56 10.44 5.93
C LEU A 469 -11.53 11.36 4.71
N ILE A 470 -10.74 12.44 4.77
CA ILE A 470 -10.75 13.46 3.71
C ILE A 470 -10.45 12.89 2.32
N PRO A 471 -9.40 12.06 2.13
CA PRO A 471 -9.14 11.43 0.84
C PRO A 471 -10.25 10.47 0.36
N SER A 472 -11.11 9.98 1.26
CA SER A 472 -12.18 9.06 0.89
C SER A 472 -13.44 9.75 0.34
N ILE A 473 -13.53 11.07 0.51
CA ILE A 473 -14.70 11.85 0.07
C ILE A 473 -14.49 12.30 -1.39
N PRO A 474 -15.40 11.94 -2.32
CA PRO A 474 -15.32 12.36 -3.72
C PRO A 474 -15.74 13.85 -3.84
N PHE A 475 -14.77 14.75 -3.65
CA PHE A 475 -14.98 16.17 -3.82
C PHE A 475 -14.91 16.57 -5.30
N ASN A 476 -15.75 17.53 -5.69
CA ASN A 476 -15.68 18.18 -6.99
C ASN A 476 -15.43 19.69 -6.81
N ASN A 477 -14.92 20.35 -7.86
CA ASN A 477 -14.96 21.80 -7.92
C ASN A 477 -16.42 22.24 -7.84
N ASP A 478 -16.62 23.38 -7.22
CA ASP A 478 -17.95 23.97 -7.03
C ASP A 478 -18.90 23.20 -6.10
N ASP A 479 -18.45 22.14 -5.41
CA ASP A 479 -19.22 21.52 -4.34
C ASP A 479 -19.52 22.55 -3.23
N THR A 480 -20.70 22.41 -2.63
CA THR A 480 -21.05 23.08 -1.37
C THR A 480 -20.74 22.15 -0.20
N LEU A 481 -19.96 22.62 0.76
CA LEU A 481 -19.48 21.85 1.89
C LEU A 481 -20.03 22.40 3.22
N LEU A 482 -20.62 21.53 4.05
CA LEU A 482 -20.93 21.82 5.44
C LEU A 482 -19.98 21.06 6.37
N ILE A 483 -19.30 21.75 7.24
CA ILE A 483 -18.52 21.19 8.34
C ILE A 483 -19.33 21.40 9.63
N LEU A 484 -19.97 20.34 10.10
CA LEU A 484 -20.88 20.40 11.23
C LEU A 484 -20.14 20.05 12.52
N ALA A 485 -20.30 20.87 13.57
CA ALA A 485 -19.52 20.81 14.81
C ALA A 485 -18.00 20.78 14.52
N GLY A 486 -17.56 21.73 13.70
CA GLY A 486 -16.23 21.77 13.10
C GLY A 486 -15.12 22.36 13.99
N GLY A 487 -15.43 22.85 15.18
CA GLY A 487 -14.48 23.39 16.14
C GLY A 487 -13.65 24.53 15.58
N THR A 488 -12.31 24.38 15.60
CA THR A 488 -11.38 25.35 15.03
C THR A 488 -11.33 25.32 13.50
N GLY A 489 -12.01 24.37 12.85
CA GLY A 489 -11.94 24.16 11.41
C GLY A 489 -10.64 23.52 10.93
N ASP A 490 -9.88 22.85 11.81
CA ASP A 490 -8.60 22.20 11.49
C ASP A 490 -8.72 21.16 10.35
N ILE A 491 -9.91 20.62 10.12
CA ILE A 491 -10.21 19.74 8.99
C ILE A 491 -9.90 20.42 7.64
N LEU A 492 -10.02 21.74 7.54
CA LEU A 492 -9.71 22.51 6.32
C LEU A 492 -8.20 22.52 6.01
N ASP A 493 -7.35 22.35 7.00
CA ASP A 493 -5.90 22.27 6.78
C ASP A 493 -5.49 20.99 6.03
N HIS A 494 -6.37 19.98 6.03
CA HIS A 494 -6.22 18.78 5.20
C HIS A 494 -6.68 19.01 3.74
N MET A 495 -7.27 20.17 3.42
CA MET A 495 -7.87 20.50 2.13
C MET A 495 -7.21 21.74 1.51
N PRO A 496 -6.00 21.68 0.93
CA PRO A 496 -5.32 22.82 0.29
C PRO A 496 -6.10 23.42 -0.87
N TYR A 497 -7.12 22.74 -1.34
CA TYR A 497 -8.05 23.09 -2.41
C TYR A 497 -9.37 23.68 -1.91
N ALA A 498 -9.49 24.01 -0.62
CA ALA A 498 -10.73 24.54 -0.04
C ALA A 498 -11.28 25.77 -0.78
N ASN A 499 -10.41 26.58 -1.39
CA ASN A 499 -10.80 27.73 -2.19
C ASN A 499 -11.50 27.38 -3.52
N LYS A 500 -11.52 26.11 -3.94
CA LYS A 500 -12.19 25.64 -5.17
C LYS A 500 -13.66 25.27 -4.95
N PHE A 501 -14.08 25.15 -3.71
CA PHE A 501 -15.49 24.90 -3.41
C PHE A 501 -16.32 26.15 -3.67
N LYS A 502 -17.56 25.99 -4.09
CA LYS A 502 -18.51 27.08 -4.27
C LYS A 502 -18.79 27.79 -2.96
N LYS A 503 -18.93 27.03 -1.86
CA LYS A 503 -19.28 27.56 -0.53
C LYS A 503 -18.87 26.55 0.53
N ILE A 504 -18.27 27.04 1.60
CA ILE A 504 -17.99 26.25 2.79
C ILE A 504 -18.74 26.91 3.96
N VAL A 505 -19.47 26.12 4.73
CA VAL A 505 -20.10 26.56 5.97
C VAL A 505 -19.53 25.73 7.10
N LEU A 506 -18.91 26.39 8.10
CA LEU A 506 -18.42 25.77 9.32
C LEU A 506 -19.34 26.18 10.45
N VAL A 507 -19.96 25.19 11.11
CA VAL A 507 -20.89 25.40 12.21
C VAL A 507 -20.33 24.78 13.48
N ASP A 508 -20.31 25.52 14.58
CA ASP A 508 -19.96 25.00 15.90
C ASP A 508 -20.71 25.78 17.01
N LEU A 509 -20.92 25.12 18.16
CA LEU A 509 -21.55 25.71 19.33
C LEU A 509 -20.54 26.40 20.24
N CYS A 510 -19.26 26.07 20.18
CA CYS A 510 -18.21 26.58 21.06
C CYS A 510 -17.63 27.89 20.51
N GLY A 511 -17.95 29.02 21.11
CA GLY A 511 -17.47 30.35 20.73
C GLY A 511 -15.94 30.49 20.80
N GLU A 512 -15.30 29.86 21.78
CA GLU A 512 -13.83 29.88 21.94
C GLU A 512 -13.11 29.17 20.79
N LEU A 513 -13.65 28.06 20.31
CA LEU A 513 -13.07 27.36 19.13
C LEU A 513 -13.33 28.14 17.84
N LEU A 514 -14.53 28.74 17.69
CA LEU A 514 -14.84 29.56 16.51
C LEU A 514 -14.00 30.83 16.42
N LYS A 515 -13.56 31.38 17.55
CA LYS A 515 -12.59 32.48 17.56
C LYS A 515 -11.30 32.07 16.88
N ILE A 516 -10.75 30.92 17.24
CA ILE A 516 -9.55 30.34 16.60
C ILE A 516 -9.78 30.03 15.10
N ALA A 517 -10.98 29.51 14.78
CA ALA A 517 -11.35 29.28 13.37
C ALA A 517 -11.30 30.55 12.53
N ARG A 518 -11.83 31.67 13.05
CA ARG A 518 -11.78 32.98 12.37
C ARG A 518 -10.35 33.51 12.25
N GLU A 519 -9.54 33.38 13.29
CA GLU A 519 -8.16 33.83 13.32
C GLU A 519 -7.28 33.07 12.32
N LYS A 520 -7.41 31.75 12.25
CA LYS A 520 -6.51 30.90 11.44
C LYS A 520 -7.01 30.67 10.02
N ARG A 521 -8.32 30.63 9.79
CA ARG A 521 -8.93 30.17 8.53
C ARG A 521 -9.92 31.19 7.92
N GLY A 522 -10.14 32.31 8.59
CA GLY A 522 -11.02 33.39 8.09
C GLY A 522 -10.57 34.03 6.77
N SER A 523 -9.34 33.79 6.35
CA SER A 523 -8.81 34.24 5.05
C SER A 523 -9.26 33.37 3.86
N ILE A 524 -9.92 32.21 4.09
CA ILE A 524 -10.47 31.37 3.03
C ILE A 524 -11.70 32.07 2.44
N PRO A 525 -11.69 32.51 1.14
CA PRO A 525 -12.67 33.46 0.60
C PRO A 525 -14.13 32.96 0.62
N ASN A 526 -14.35 31.66 0.49
CA ASN A 526 -15.65 31.00 0.38
C ASN A 526 -16.12 30.36 1.70
N LEU A 527 -15.40 30.61 2.82
CA LEU A 527 -15.71 30.08 4.15
C LEU A 527 -16.64 31.02 4.92
N ASN A 528 -17.79 30.50 5.36
CA ASN A 528 -18.69 31.13 6.30
C ASN A 528 -18.67 30.39 7.66
N ILE A 529 -18.30 31.09 8.72
CA ILE A 529 -18.20 30.54 10.09
C ILE A 529 -19.43 30.97 10.90
N VAL A 530 -20.22 29.98 11.30
CA VAL A 530 -21.53 30.16 11.96
C VAL A 530 -21.49 29.63 13.37
N HIS A 531 -21.89 30.44 14.33
CA HIS A 531 -22.09 30.04 15.72
C HIS A 531 -23.53 29.50 15.87
N HIS A 532 -23.67 28.17 15.93
CA HIS A 532 -25.00 27.54 16.02
C HIS A 532 -24.90 26.09 16.57
N ASP A 533 -25.99 25.60 17.14
CA ASP A 533 -26.11 24.23 17.61
C ASP A 533 -26.31 23.25 16.41
N ALA A 534 -25.42 22.25 16.34
CA ALA A 534 -25.45 21.21 15.30
C ALA A 534 -26.75 20.38 15.29
N THR A 535 -27.49 20.36 16.40
CA THR A 535 -28.76 19.62 16.53
C THR A 535 -29.98 20.38 16.00
N THR A 536 -29.81 21.69 15.66
CA THR A 536 -30.90 22.55 15.20
C THR A 536 -30.58 23.36 13.95
N PHE A 537 -29.32 23.28 13.44
CA PHE A 537 -28.90 24.03 12.26
C PHE A 537 -29.59 23.59 10.99
N ILE A 538 -30.36 24.44 10.35
CA ILE A 538 -30.95 24.22 9.05
C ILE A 538 -30.50 25.34 8.10
N SER A 539 -29.92 24.96 6.97
CA SER A 539 -29.56 25.89 5.90
C SER A 539 -30.69 25.99 4.87
N GLU A 540 -30.85 27.15 4.24
CA GLU A 540 -31.78 27.33 3.14
C GLU A 540 -31.38 26.46 1.92
N GLU A 541 -30.08 26.35 1.64
CA GLU A 541 -29.52 25.51 0.58
C GLU A 541 -28.95 24.23 1.15
N LYS A 542 -29.21 23.10 0.48
CA LYS A 542 -28.61 21.81 0.81
C LYS A 542 -27.18 21.72 0.28
N PHE A 543 -26.37 20.92 0.95
CA PHE A 543 -24.95 20.72 0.66
C PHE A 543 -24.69 19.47 -0.15
N ASP A 544 -23.68 19.52 -1.03
CA ASP A 544 -23.20 18.34 -1.77
C ASP A 544 -22.43 17.39 -0.85
N LYS A 545 -21.71 17.95 0.10
CA LYS A 545 -20.89 17.22 1.08
C LYS A 545 -21.14 17.76 2.48
N ILE A 546 -21.23 16.84 3.44
CA ILE A 546 -21.25 17.17 4.88
C ILE A 546 -20.15 16.38 5.56
N ILE A 547 -19.41 17.02 6.46
CA ILE A 547 -18.39 16.40 7.29
C ILE A 547 -18.69 16.66 8.75
N ILE A 548 -18.58 15.61 9.56
CA ILE A 548 -18.62 15.70 11.03
C ILE A 548 -17.53 14.81 11.62
N THR A 549 -16.66 15.40 12.45
CA THR A 549 -15.52 14.65 13.00
C THR A 549 -15.35 14.85 14.48
N TYR A 550 -15.27 13.74 15.21
CA TYR A 550 -15.05 13.69 16.68
C TYR A 550 -16.03 14.57 17.47
N SER A 551 -17.27 14.59 17.05
CA SER A 551 -18.30 15.45 17.60
C SER A 551 -19.57 14.69 17.97
N LEU A 552 -19.95 13.59 17.30
CA LEU A 552 -21.12 12.79 17.68
C LEU A 552 -20.99 12.25 19.11
N THR A 553 -19.77 11.88 19.53
CA THR A 553 -19.46 11.45 20.89
C THR A 553 -19.56 12.57 21.93
N MET A 554 -19.56 13.85 21.50
CA MET A 554 -19.65 15.02 22.38
C MET A 554 -21.05 15.67 22.38
N ILE A 555 -21.88 15.38 21.40
CA ILE A 555 -23.25 15.92 21.31
C ILE A 555 -24.21 15.04 22.10
N PRO A 556 -24.84 15.54 23.18
CA PRO A 556 -25.74 14.71 24.01
C PRO A 556 -26.90 14.09 23.23
N CYS A 557 -27.51 14.86 22.33
CA CYS A 557 -28.61 14.42 21.47
C CYS A 557 -28.13 14.12 20.04
N TRP A 558 -27.04 13.37 19.85
CA TRP A 558 -26.38 13.11 18.58
C TRP A 558 -27.33 12.56 17.48
N MET A 559 -28.37 11.82 17.81
CA MET A 559 -29.38 11.39 16.85
C MET A 559 -30.06 12.56 16.16
N LYS A 560 -30.37 13.66 16.90
CA LYS A 560 -30.90 14.87 16.29
C LYS A 560 -29.87 15.49 15.29
N ALA A 561 -28.57 15.43 15.59
CA ALA A 561 -27.56 15.90 14.66
C ALA A 561 -27.56 15.06 13.37
N VAL A 562 -27.77 13.75 13.46
CA VAL A 562 -27.91 12.87 12.26
C VAL A 562 -29.16 13.26 11.45
N ASP A 563 -30.28 13.58 12.10
CA ASP A 563 -31.50 14.07 11.41
C ASP A 563 -31.24 15.41 10.72
N ILE A 564 -30.50 16.31 11.36
CA ILE A 564 -30.11 17.61 10.78
C ILE A 564 -29.18 17.40 9.56
N ILE A 565 -28.25 16.49 9.64
CA ILE A 565 -27.40 16.10 8.50
C ILE A 565 -28.28 15.63 7.35
N LYS A 566 -29.27 14.76 7.58
CA LYS A 566 -30.17 14.26 6.55
C LYS A 566 -30.96 15.38 5.86
N LYS A 567 -31.41 16.38 6.63
CA LYS A 567 -32.16 17.54 6.11
C LYS A 567 -31.29 18.47 5.25
N ASN A 568 -30.02 18.67 5.63
CA ASN A 568 -29.10 19.57 4.96
C ASN A 568 -28.35 18.92 3.78
N LEU A 569 -28.30 17.59 3.67
CA LEU A 569 -27.57 16.89 2.62
C LEU A 569 -28.44 16.71 1.38
N LYS A 570 -27.92 17.07 0.20
CA LYS A 570 -28.58 16.81 -1.09
C LYS A 570 -28.83 15.32 -1.29
N TYR A 571 -29.84 14.97 -2.05
CA TYR A 571 -29.99 13.61 -2.58
C TYR A 571 -28.79 13.26 -3.49
N GLY A 572 -28.19 12.11 -3.30
CA GLY A 572 -26.93 11.75 -3.95
C GLY A 572 -25.66 12.35 -3.31
N GLY A 573 -25.82 13.27 -2.36
CA GLY A 573 -24.70 13.88 -1.62
C GLY A 573 -24.01 12.91 -0.66
N TYR A 574 -22.81 13.26 -0.22
CA TYR A 574 -21.98 12.40 0.63
C TYR A 574 -21.77 12.98 2.02
N LEU A 575 -21.87 12.10 3.02
CA LEU A 575 -21.58 12.37 4.42
C LEU A 575 -20.28 11.67 4.81
N GLY A 576 -19.27 12.43 5.22
CA GLY A 576 -18.04 11.93 5.81
C GLY A 576 -18.10 12.02 7.35
N VAL A 577 -17.84 10.90 8.03
CA VAL A 577 -17.84 10.83 9.50
C VAL A 577 -16.56 10.20 10.01
N SER A 578 -15.95 10.78 11.03
CA SER A 578 -14.93 10.12 11.85
C SER A 578 -15.17 10.40 13.32
N ASP A 579 -15.17 9.36 14.15
CA ASP A 579 -15.36 9.53 15.59
C ASP A 579 -14.79 8.35 16.40
N PHE A 580 -14.66 8.51 17.69
CA PHE A 580 -14.34 7.41 18.58
C PHE A 580 -15.49 6.40 18.65
N THR A 581 -15.13 5.15 18.91
CA THR A 581 -16.11 4.07 19.06
C THR A 581 -15.67 3.10 20.16
N VAL A 582 -16.43 2.05 20.36
CA VAL A 582 -16.07 0.89 21.19
C VAL A 582 -16.12 -0.36 20.34
N SER A 583 -15.27 -1.32 20.63
CA SER A 583 -15.26 -2.64 20.00
C SER A 583 -15.41 -3.70 21.08
N ASP A 584 -16.27 -4.66 20.83
CA ASP A 584 -16.54 -5.80 21.71
C ASP A 584 -16.09 -7.13 21.09
N SER A 585 -15.18 -7.09 20.10
CA SER A 585 -14.80 -8.26 19.31
C SER A 585 -14.07 -9.34 20.12
N ASN A 586 -13.46 -8.96 21.26
CA ASN A 586 -12.83 -9.91 22.20
C ASN A 586 -12.84 -9.38 23.64
N ILE A 587 -12.51 -10.27 24.61
CA ILE A 587 -12.54 -9.94 26.07
C ILE A 587 -11.62 -8.77 26.41
N PHE A 588 -10.44 -8.66 25.77
CA PHE A 588 -9.51 -7.56 26.02
C PHE A 588 -10.05 -6.22 25.51
N GLU A 589 -10.71 -6.21 24.37
CA GLU A 589 -11.36 -5.01 23.81
C GLU A 589 -12.54 -4.58 24.64
N LYS A 590 -13.32 -5.51 25.19
CA LYS A 590 -14.43 -5.22 26.10
C LYS A 590 -13.94 -4.59 27.41
N ILE A 591 -12.84 -5.10 27.98
CA ILE A 591 -12.22 -4.52 29.20
C ILE A 591 -11.67 -3.13 28.90
N ASN A 592 -10.91 -2.96 27.82
CA ASN A 592 -10.36 -1.68 27.40
C ASN A 592 -11.47 -0.68 27.04
N GLY A 593 -12.53 -1.12 26.34
CA GLY A 593 -13.69 -0.30 26.01
C GLY A 593 -14.38 0.28 27.23
N ASN A 594 -14.55 -0.50 28.29
CA ASN A 594 -15.13 -0.01 29.58
C ASN A 594 -14.19 0.98 30.27
N LEU A 595 -12.88 0.76 30.22
CA LEU A 595 -11.90 1.69 30.77
C LEU A 595 -11.96 3.04 30.01
N TYR A 596 -11.97 3.01 28.69
CA TYR A 596 -12.06 4.22 27.86
C TYR A 596 -13.40 4.93 28.04
N LYS A 597 -14.55 4.23 28.12
CA LYS A 597 -15.85 4.83 28.42
C LYS A 597 -15.81 5.66 29.73
N ASN A 598 -15.14 5.14 30.76
CA ASN A 598 -15.03 5.84 32.04
C ASN A 598 -14.07 7.04 32.02
N ILE A 599 -12.94 6.91 31.29
CA ILE A 599 -11.97 8.01 31.17
C ILE A 599 -12.58 9.15 30.35
N PHE A 600 -13.08 8.86 29.15
CA PHE A 600 -13.62 9.86 28.22
C PHE A 600 -14.91 10.54 28.73
N LYS A 601 -15.74 9.83 29.53
CA LYS A 601 -16.93 10.41 30.13
C LYS A 601 -16.63 11.62 31.02
N LYS A 602 -15.44 11.65 31.65
CA LYS A 602 -15.01 12.80 32.47
C LYS A 602 -14.77 14.05 31.62
N ASP A 603 -14.39 13.87 30.35
CA ASP A 603 -14.15 14.94 29.38
C ASP A 603 -15.41 15.29 28.58
N GLY A 604 -16.56 14.72 28.91
CA GLY A 604 -17.81 14.93 28.16
C GLY A 604 -17.89 14.17 26.85
N VAL A 605 -17.00 13.19 26.61
CA VAL A 605 -17.00 12.33 25.42
C VAL A 605 -17.68 11.01 25.76
N PHE A 606 -18.79 10.71 25.08
CA PHE A 606 -19.59 9.52 25.30
C PHE A 606 -19.40 8.50 24.17
N LEU A 607 -18.50 7.56 24.37
CA LEU A 607 -18.25 6.50 23.40
C LEU A 607 -19.50 5.66 23.18
N ASN A 608 -19.91 5.50 21.92
CA ASN A 608 -21.15 4.82 21.56
C ASN A 608 -20.98 3.95 20.32
N GLU A 609 -21.40 2.70 20.41
CA GLU A 609 -21.36 1.70 19.32
C GLU A 609 -22.50 1.86 18.30
N ASN A 610 -23.54 2.64 18.66
CA ASN A 610 -24.72 2.79 17.82
C ASN A 610 -24.58 3.89 16.76
N HIS A 611 -23.53 4.72 16.77
CA HIS A 611 -23.33 5.75 15.75
C HIS A 611 -23.37 5.12 14.34
N ILE A 612 -22.54 4.11 14.08
CA ILE A 612 -22.46 3.43 12.80
C ILE A 612 -23.80 2.81 12.40
N LYS A 613 -24.49 2.15 13.33
CA LYS A 613 -25.80 1.52 13.08
C LYS A 613 -26.85 2.54 12.64
N VAL A 614 -26.92 3.69 13.32
CA VAL A 614 -27.87 4.74 12.97
C VAL A 614 -27.52 5.40 11.64
N LEU A 615 -26.23 5.62 11.36
CA LEU A 615 -25.77 6.11 10.06
C LEU A 615 -26.17 5.15 8.93
N ASP A 616 -26.02 3.82 9.10
CA ASP A 616 -26.39 2.81 8.13
C ASP A 616 -27.89 2.69 7.88
N THR A 617 -28.70 2.96 8.91
CA THR A 617 -30.17 2.98 8.73
C THR A 617 -30.63 4.24 8.03
N THR A 618 -29.94 5.37 8.23
CA THR A 618 -30.31 6.69 7.72
C THR A 618 -29.79 6.94 6.29
N PHE A 619 -28.60 6.42 5.97
CA PHE A 619 -27.89 6.63 4.71
C PHE A 619 -27.43 5.29 4.14
N GLU A 620 -27.03 5.28 2.86
CA GLU A 620 -26.33 4.14 2.28
C GLU A 620 -24.84 4.19 2.59
N ARG A 621 -24.31 3.13 3.21
CA ARG A 621 -22.88 3.02 3.50
C ARG A 621 -22.09 2.79 2.22
N VAL A 622 -21.18 3.69 1.88
CA VAL A 622 -20.18 3.50 0.82
C VAL A 622 -18.98 2.72 1.38
N ASN A 623 -18.43 3.18 2.50
CA ASN A 623 -17.38 2.48 3.26
C ASN A 623 -17.44 2.86 4.74
N CYS A 624 -16.86 2.02 5.60
CA CYS A 624 -16.63 2.33 7.02
C CYS A 624 -15.56 1.41 7.58
N TYR A 625 -14.58 1.99 8.25
CA TYR A 625 -13.44 1.29 8.83
C TYR A 625 -13.33 1.61 10.31
N ILE A 626 -12.99 0.58 11.10
CA ILE A 626 -12.67 0.73 12.53
C ILE A 626 -11.19 0.45 12.68
N GLU A 627 -10.48 1.37 13.30
CA GLU A 627 -9.05 1.29 13.55
C GLU A 627 -8.70 1.72 14.96
N TYR A 628 -7.43 1.58 15.34
CA TYR A 628 -6.96 1.85 16.69
C TYR A 628 -5.86 2.92 16.68
N GLY A 629 -6.11 4.04 17.36
CA GLY A 629 -5.18 5.16 17.51
C GLY A 629 -4.58 5.24 18.90
N GLY A 630 -3.28 5.53 19.00
CA GLY A 630 -2.61 5.82 20.27
C GLY A 630 -2.81 7.26 20.71
N PHE A 631 -2.56 7.54 22.01
CA PHE A 631 -2.53 8.90 22.54
C PHE A 631 -1.10 9.36 22.81
N PRO A 632 -0.82 10.67 22.68
CA PRO A 632 0.49 11.22 23.05
C PRO A 632 0.84 10.86 24.50
N LEU A 633 2.12 10.51 24.72
CA LEU A 633 2.67 10.17 26.03
C LEU A 633 2.08 8.91 26.71
N THR A 634 1.26 8.12 26.01
CA THR A 634 0.77 6.83 26.53
C THR A 634 1.61 5.66 25.95
N PRO A 635 1.78 4.56 26.72
CA PRO A 635 2.40 3.36 26.17
C PRO A 635 1.67 2.85 24.93
N SER A 636 2.40 2.24 24.00
CA SER A 636 1.87 1.74 22.70
C SER A 636 0.76 0.68 22.83
N LEU A 637 0.58 0.12 24.01
CA LEU A 637 -0.51 -0.82 24.36
C LEU A 637 -1.87 -0.13 24.54
N PHE A 638 -1.88 1.18 24.83
CA PHE A 638 -3.11 1.94 25.02
C PHE A 638 -3.55 2.58 23.71
N LYS A 639 -4.41 1.88 22.97
CA LYS A 639 -5.00 2.36 21.71
C LYS A 639 -6.51 2.42 21.85
N CYS A 640 -7.10 3.57 21.48
CA CYS A 640 -8.54 3.75 21.46
C CYS A 640 -9.10 3.43 20.05
N PRO A 641 -10.19 2.67 19.96
CA PRO A 641 -10.84 2.45 18.69
C PRO A 641 -11.53 3.73 18.19
N TYR A 642 -11.37 4.01 16.91
CA TYR A 642 -12.07 5.06 16.19
C TYR A 642 -12.57 4.49 14.86
N TYR A 643 -13.62 5.11 14.30
CA TYR A 643 -14.07 4.79 12.96
C TYR A 643 -13.98 6.01 12.05
N TYR A 644 -13.84 5.75 10.77
CA TYR A 644 -14.07 6.73 9.72
C TYR A 644 -14.79 6.06 8.56
N GLY A 645 -15.65 6.81 7.90
CA GLY A 645 -16.45 6.25 6.81
C GLY A 645 -17.20 7.30 6.02
N LEU A 646 -17.71 6.84 4.88
CA LEU A 646 -18.45 7.60 3.91
C LEU A 646 -19.82 6.99 3.70
N TRP A 647 -20.84 7.83 3.74
CA TRP A 647 -22.24 7.47 3.49
C TRP A 647 -22.82 8.35 2.40
N LYS A 648 -23.76 7.81 1.62
CA LYS A 648 -24.47 8.51 0.54
C LYS A 648 -25.93 8.69 0.87
N ASN A 649 -26.50 9.86 0.57
CA ASN A 649 -27.90 10.16 0.82
C ASN A 649 -28.76 9.70 -0.35
N ILE A 650 -29.12 8.41 -0.40
CA ILE A 650 -30.01 7.83 -1.42
C ILE A 650 -31.26 7.14 -0.84
N LYS A 651 -31.31 6.95 0.49
CA LYS A 651 -32.46 6.32 1.12
C LYS A 651 -33.62 7.31 1.21
N ASN A 652 -34.64 7.10 0.42
CA ASN A 652 -35.96 7.66 0.72
C ASN A 652 -36.49 6.94 1.96
N ILE A 653 -36.69 7.66 3.04
CA ILE A 653 -37.50 7.17 4.16
C ILE A 653 -38.93 7.14 3.59
N ASN A 654 -39.36 6.01 2.99
CA ASN A 654 -40.76 5.77 2.83
C ASN A 654 -41.37 5.78 4.23
N LYS A 655 -42.23 6.73 4.46
CA LYS A 655 -43.14 6.75 5.57
C LYS A 655 -43.82 5.39 5.64
N TYR A 656 -43.44 4.57 6.59
CA TYR A 656 -44.38 3.64 7.18
C TYR A 656 -45.12 4.43 8.26
N ASP A 657 -46.38 4.53 8.03
CA ASP A 657 -47.38 5.06 8.95
C ASP A 657 -47.31 4.44 10.34
#